data_8164957b1b4d193c9e98079df8976e23
#
_entry.id   8164957b1b4d193c9e98079df8976e23
#
_cell.length_a   1.000
_cell.length_b   1.000
_cell.length_c   1.000
_cell.angle_alpha   90.00
_cell.angle_beta   90.00
_cell.angle_gamma   90.00
#
_symmetry.space_group_name_H-M   'P 1'
#
loop_
_entity.id
_entity.type
_entity.pdbx_description
1 polymer ?
#
loop_
_entity_poly.entity_id
_entity_poly.type
_entity_poly.pdbx_seq_one_letter_code
_entity_poly.pdbx_strand_id
1 'polypeptide(L)'
;MWLKATAGQTPQTDRCRIPYRTPNRSGRQEPMVSRIYVEKKPGFDVEAQQLKGELTEILGIKGIEALRIINRYDVEGIDEELFRSCVPTVFSEPQVDVTYDELPASDGAVFAVEFLPGQFDQRADSASECVQLISQGERPAVRSAKVYMISGALDEAAIDAIKHYVVNPVEARIASLDLPETLYMETPEPQPVEVLDGFRELDEAGLAAFIADRGLAMDEADIAFCQQYFRDEDRDPTITEIRVIDTYWSDHCRHTTFGTVLDDVTIDDAVVQQAFDRYMEMRHELGRDTKPVCLMDMGTIGAKYLKKTCVMTDVDESEEINACTVKVKVDVDGEDQDWLFLFKNETHNHPTEIEPFGGAATCVGGAIRDPLSGRSYVYQAMRVTGAGDPTVPVSETLEGKLPQRKLVTTAAAGYSSYGNQIGLATGQVNELYHPGYVAKRMEVGAVVGATPANHVRRECPAPTDKIILLGGRTGRDGIGGATGSSKTQNTESIETSGAEVQKGNAPVERKLQRLFRRGDACRLIKRCNDFGAGGVSVAVGELADGLYVDLDTVTKKYDGLDGTELAISESQERMACAVADGDVEEFMGYAAEENLEATVIAEVTAEPRMRMAWNGVAIVDLSREFLNSNGAPKHQVAHVCARSVWQPSWAGTTLAERMTSLVTDLNVASNKGLSERFDSTIGAATVLMPFGGKTQLTPS
;
A
#
# COMPACT_ATOMS: atom_id res chain seq x y z
N MET A 1 -51.04 -13.59 -38.71
CA MET A 1 -50.41 -13.94 -39.99
C MET A 1 -48.91 -13.96 -39.70
N TRP A 2 -48.41 -15.05 -39.25
CA TRP A 2 -47.62 -16.10 -39.86
C TRP A 2 -46.34 -15.57 -40.50
N LEU A 3 -45.15 -15.91 -39.86
CA LEU A 3 -44.21 -16.93 -40.39
C LEU A 3 -43.11 -17.21 -39.38
N LYS A 4 -43.10 -18.38 -38.99
CA LYS A 4 -42.20 -19.51 -38.72
C LYS A 4 -40.69 -19.23 -38.56
N ALA A 5 -40.23 -19.83 -37.49
CA ALA A 5 -38.85 -20.13 -37.08
C ALA A 5 -38.02 -20.84 -38.15
N THR A 6 -36.71 -20.53 -38.14
CA THR A 6 -35.68 -21.53 -38.41
C THR A 6 -34.62 -21.45 -37.32
N ALA A 7 -34.40 -22.60 -36.71
CA ALA A 7 -33.36 -22.82 -35.75
C ALA A 7 -31.98 -22.83 -36.43
N GLY A 8 -30.97 -22.42 -35.69
CA GLY A 8 -29.61 -22.79 -35.98
C GLY A 8 -28.61 -21.67 -35.93
N GLN A 9 -27.95 -21.58 -34.85
CA GLN A 9 -26.54 -21.33 -34.55
C GLN A 9 -26.41 -20.38 -33.36
N THR A 10 -26.06 -20.95 -32.23
CA THR A 10 -25.46 -20.25 -31.08
C THR A 10 -24.26 -19.44 -31.56
N PRO A 11 -24.18 -18.14 -31.29
CA PRO A 11 -22.92 -17.44 -31.43
C PRO A 11 -21.99 -17.95 -30.31
N GLN A 12 -20.87 -18.57 -30.70
CA GLN A 12 -19.71 -18.69 -29.86
C GLN A 12 -19.40 -17.29 -29.33
N THR A 13 -19.46 -17.13 -28.02
CA THR A 13 -18.90 -15.99 -27.31
C THR A 13 -17.40 -15.99 -27.59
N ASP A 14 -16.97 -15.17 -28.52
CA ASP A 14 -15.58 -14.77 -28.64
C ASP A 14 -15.21 -14.08 -27.32
N ARG A 15 -14.47 -14.81 -26.50
CA ARG A 15 -13.82 -14.29 -25.31
C ARG A 15 -12.97 -13.11 -25.76
N CYS A 16 -13.23 -11.93 -25.26
CA CYS A 16 -12.33 -10.79 -25.27
C CYS A 16 -11.08 -11.16 -24.46
N ARG A 17 -10.26 -12.01 -25.03
CA ARG A 17 -8.84 -12.08 -24.71
C ARG A 17 -8.22 -10.91 -25.46
N ILE A 18 -7.83 -9.86 -24.77
CA ILE A 18 -6.82 -8.95 -25.28
C ILE A 18 -5.52 -9.77 -25.30
N PRO A 19 -5.06 -10.25 -26.45
CA PRO A 19 -3.83 -11.03 -26.47
C PRO A 19 -2.67 -10.05 -26.33
N TYR A 20 -1.89 -10.18 -25.28
CA TYR A 20 -0.49 -9.78 -25.35
C TYR A 20 0.14 -10.66 -26.46
N ARG A 21 0.14 -10.15 -27.66
CA ARG A 21 0.83 -10.79 -28.79
C ARG A 21 2.32 -10.52 -28.62
N THR A 22 3.08 -11.59 -28.49
CA THR A 22 4.48 -11.58 -28.97
C THR A 22 4.50 -10.94 -30.34
N PRO A 23 5.40 -9.98 -30.61
CA PRO A 23 5.42 -9.26 -31.88
C PRO A 23 5.64 -10.24 -33.00
N ASN A 24 4.64 -10.39 -33.85
CA ASN A 24 4.72 -11.19 -35.08
C ASN A 24 5.62 -10.41 -36.06
N ARG A 25 6.89 -10.80 -36.18
CA ARG A 25 7.89 -10.25 -37.08
C ARG A 25 7.50 -10.54 -38.53
N SER A 26 6.61 -9.77 -39.11
CA SER A 26 6.43 -9.76 -40.57
C SER A 26 5.98 -8.37 -41.03
N GLY A 27 6.94 -7.56 -41.49
CA GLY A 27 6.71 -6.52 -42.50
C GLY A 27 6.30 -5.12 -42.02
N ARG A 28 6.55 -4.70 -40.75
CA ARG A 28 6.51 -3.30 -40.34
C ARG A 28 7.92 -2.85 -39.96
N GLN A 29 8.27 -1.57 -40.24
CA GLN A 29 9.48 -0.94 -39.71
C GLN A 29 9.58 -1.29 -38.21
N GLU A 30 10.77 -1.68 -37.75
CA GLU A 30 11.04 -1.97 -36.35
C GLU A 30 10.60 -0.74 -35.51
N PRO A 31 9.77 -0.91 -34.50
CA PRO A 31 9.38 0.20 -33.64
C PRO A 31 10.64 0.73 -32.95
N MET A 32 11.06 1.93 -33.36
CA MET A 32 12.18 2.63 -32.72
C MET A 32 11.72 3.22 -31.41
N VAL A 33 12.59 3.18 -30.39
CA VAL A 33 12.36 3.90 -29.14
C VAL A 33 12.45 5.40 -29.42
N SER A 34 11.37 6.13 -29.12
CA SER A 34 11.35 7.60 -29.19
C SER A 34 11.65 8.17 -27.81
N ARG A 35 12.40 9.27 -27.74
CA ARG A 35 12.80 9.92 -26.49
C ARG A 35 12.43 11.39 -26.47
N ILE A 36 11.98 11.88 -25.31
CA ILE A 36 11.78 13.30 -25.03
C ILE A 36 12.30 13.67 -23.64
N TYR A 37 12.89 14.83 -23.52
CA TYR A 37 13.31 15.44 -22.27
C TYR A 37 12.42 16.63 -21.93
N VAL A 38 11.98 16.71 -20.66
CA VAL A 38 11.02 17.70 -20.19
C VAL A 38 11.54 18.36 -18.92
N GLU A 39 11.72 19.67 -18.96
CA GLU A 39 12.26 20.46 -17.85
C GLU A 39 11.27 21.53 -17.41
N LYS A 40 11.11 21.75 -16.13
CA LYS A 40 10.33 22.87 -15.60
C LYS A 40 11.03 24.21 -15.89
N LYS A 41 10.26 25.19 -16.39
CA LYS A 41 10.76 26.56 -16.61
C LYS A 41 11.22 27.19 -15.30
N PRO A 42 12.16 28.16 -15.35
CA PRO A 42 12.57 28.92 -14.16
C PRO A 42 11.37 29.48 -13.41
N GLY A 43 11.36 29.29 -12.09
CA GLY A 43 10.25 29.65 -11.21
C GLY A 43 9.20 28.56 -11.01
N PHE A 44 9.20 27.51 -11.83
CA PHE A 44 8.42 26.28 -11.65
C PHE A 44 9.30 25.07 -11.30
N ASP A 45 10.61 25.25 -11.28
CA ASP A 45 11.66 24.26 -10.99
C ASP A 45 11.86 24.01 -9.48
N VAL A 46 10.77 23.97 -8.72
CA VAL A 46 10.77 23.89 -7.25
C VAL A 46 11.55 22.67 -6.74
N GLU A 47 11.41 21.51 -7.41
CA GLU A 47 12.13 20.29 -7.03
C GLU A 47 13.66 20.48 -7.14
N ALA A 48 14.13 21.09 -8.22
CA ALA A 48 15.55 21.34 -8.43
C ALA A 48 16.10 22.34 -7.40
N GLN A 49 15.36 23.41 -7.11
CA GLN A 49 15.77 24.40 -6.10
C GLN A 49 15.77 23.82 -4.69
N GLN A 50 14.78 22.98 -4.34
CA GLN A 50 14.74 22.30 -3.06
C GLN A 50 15.92 21.35 -2.92
N LEU A 51 16.18 20.51 -3.90
CA LEU A 51 17.33 19.58 -3.88
C LEU A 51 18.64 20.35 -3.76
N LYS A 52 18.84 21.44 -4.51
CA LYS A 52 20.02 22.29 -4.38
C LYS A 52 20.17 22.79 -2.92
N GLY A 53 19.09 23.24 -2.29
CA GLY A 53 19.09 23.65 -0.90
C GLY A 53 19.50 22.51 0.05
N GLU A 54 18.95 21.31 -0.14
CA GLU A 54 19.29 20.13 0.65
C GLU A 54 20.77 19.74 0.53
N LEU A 55 21.31 19.72 -0.71
CA LEU A 55 22.71 19.40 -0.96
C LEU A 55 23.66 20.41 -0.34
N THR A 56 23.31 21.70 -0.36
CA THR A 56 24.18 22.77 0.17
C THR A 56 24.06 22.96 1.68
N GLU A 57 22.83 22.95 2.23
CA GLU A 57 22.56 23.27 3.61
C GLU A 57 22.63 22.06 4.54
N ILE A 58 22.25 20.86 4.04
CA ILE A 58 22.18 19.65 4.86
C ILE A 58 23.42 18.78 4.66
N LEU A 59 23.80 18.50 3.40
CA LEU A 59 25.03 17.76 3.11
C LEU A 59 26.29 18.62 3.18
N GLY A 60 26.15 19.95 3.19
CA GLY A 60 27.29 20.87 3.24
C GLY A 60 28.14 20.90 1.98
N ILE A 61 27.62 20.42 0.85
CA ILE A 61 28.35 20.39 -0.44
C ILE A 61 28.50 21.81 -0.94
N LYS A 62 29.76 22.22 -1.14
CA LYS A 62 30.11 23.56 -1.61
C LYS A 62 30.34 23.55 -3.12
N GLY A 63 30.15 24.71 -3.74
CA GLY A 63 30.50 24.90 -5.16
C GLY A 63 29.39 24.54 -6.14
N ILE A 64 28.17 24.20 -5.72
CA ILE A 64 27.01 24.01 -6.60
C ILE A 64 26.52 25.39 -7.06
N GLU A 65 26.71 25.72 -8.33
CA GLU A 65 26.24 26.97 -8.95
C GLU A 65 24.79 26.84 -9.42
N ALA A 66 24.49 25.78 -10.18
CA ALA A 66 23.13 25.47 -10.61
C ALA A 66 22.86 23.97 -10.56
N LEU A 67 21.60 23.63 -10.33
CA LEU A 67 21.07 22.27 -10.40
C LEU A 67 19.80 22.28 -11.24
N ARG A 68 19.74 21.39 -12.23
CA ARG A 68 18.58 21.20 -13.11
C ARG A 68 18.13 19.75 -13.00
N ILE A 69 16.83 19.52 -13.00
CA ILE A 69 16.20 18.20 -13.05
C ILE A 69 15.37 18.14 -14.32
N ILE A 70 15.69 17.17 -15.18
CA ILE A 70 15.02 16.97 -16.46
C ILE A 70 14.38 15.59 -16.45
N ASN A 71 13.07 15.52 -16.64
CA ASN A 71 12.36 14.24 -16.77
C ASN A 71 12.61 13.70 -18.18
N ARG A 72 13.06 12.47 -18.28
CA ARG A 72 13.25 11.74 -19.54
C ARG A 72 12.10 10.74 -19.69
N TYR A 73 11.52 10.69 -20.89
CA TYR A 73 10.59 9.63 -21.27
C TYR A 73 11.13 8.91 -22.51
N ASP A 74 11.19 7.59 -22.40
CA ASP A 74 11.47 6.66 -23.48
C ASP A 74 10.18 5.93 -23.81
N VAL A 75 9.78 5.89 -25.09
CA VAL A 75 8.47 5.38 -25.54
C VAL A 75 8.68 4.44 -26.72
N GLU A 76 8.09 3.24 -26.65
CA GLU A 76 8.12 2.24 -27.73
C GLU A 76 6.73 1.70 -28.00
N GLY A 77 6.41 1.40 -29.27
CA GLY A 77 5.14 0.79 -29.66
C GLY A 77 4.14 1.77 -30.30
N ILE A 78 4.55 3.00 -30.55
CA ILE A 78 3.77 4.01 -31.30
C ILE A 78 4.60 4.61 -32.41
N ASP A 79 3.94 5.20 -33.42
CA ASP A 79 4.62 5.90 -34.48
C ASP A 79 5.04 7.33 -34.08
N GLU A 80 5.93 7.93 -34.86
CA GLU A 80 6.48 9.27 -34.60
C GLU A 80 5.40 10.37 -34.61
N GLU A 81 4.36 10.25 -35.43
CA GLU A 81 3.29 11.26 -35.51
C GLU A 81 2.48 11.27 -34.20
N LEU A 82 2.08 10.10 -33.72
CA LEU A 82 1.36 9.97 -32.43
C LEU A 82 2.28 10.40 -31.28
N PHE A 83 3.55 9.99 -31.27
CA PHE A 83 4.51 10.41 -30.25
C PHE A 83 4.59 11.94 -30.18
N ARG A 84 4.81 12.61 -31.31
CA ARG A 84 4.89 14.08 -31.36
C ARG A 84 3.61 14.78 -30.92
N SER A 85 2.47 14.23 -31.25
CA SER A 85 1.17 14.76 -30.80
C SER A 85 0.98 14.65 -29.28
N CYS A 86 1.56 13.63 -28.66
CA CYS A 86 1.51 13.39 -27.22
C CYS A 86 2.49 14.26 -26.41
N VAL A 87 3.56 14.81 -27.05
CA VAL A 87 4.53 15.64 -26.32
C VAL A 87 3.87 16.79 -25.55
N PRO A 88 3.03 17.65 -26.16
CA PRO A 88 2.41 18.78 -25.46
C PRO A 88 1.20 18.42 -24.59
N THR A 89 0.71 17.18 -24.66
CA THR A 89 -0.55 16.79 -24.01
C THR A 89 -0.39 15.70 -22.93
N VAL A 90 0.63 14.86 -23.06
CA VAL A 90 0.91 13.75 -22.13
C VAL A 90 2.24 13.95 -21.40
N PHE A 91 3.33 14.22 -22.15
CA PHE A 91 4.67 14.24 -21.58
C PHE A 91 5.05 15.60 -20.98
N SER A 92 4.39 16.70 -21.39
CA SER A 92 4.70 18.04 -20.90
C SER A 92 3.47 18.91 -20.73
N GLU A 93 3.63 19.98 -19.95
CA GLU A 93 2.69 21.09 -19.81
C GLU A 93 3.33 22.35 -20.42
N PRO A 94 3.02 22.73 -21.68
CA PRO A 94 3.73 23.81 -22.40
C PRO A 94 3.76 25.16 -21.68
N GLN A 95 2.84 25.39 -20.73
CA GLN A 95 2.77 26.62 -19.93
C GLN A 95 3.95 26.72 -18.96
N VAL A 96 4.37 25.59 -18.38
CA VAL A 96 5.37 25.51 -17.30
C VAL A 96 6.60 24.67 -17.65
N ASP A 97 6.58 23.97 -18.80
CA ASP A 97 7.63 23.08 -19.25
C ASP A 97 8.32 23.59 -20.53
N VAL A 98 9.59 23.18 -20.67
CA VAL A 98 10.36 23.22 -21.93
C VAL A 98 10.69 21.78 -22.32
N THR A 99 10.59 21.46 -23.59
CA THR A 99 10.91 20.13 -24.14
C THR A 99 12.14 20.16 -25.03
N TYR A 100 12.90 19.07 -25.01
CA TYR A 100 14.11 18.92 -25.82
C TYR A 100 14.11 17.51 -26.45
N ASP A 101 14.43 17.43 -27.74
CA ASP A 101 14.63 16.15 -28.43
C ASP A 101 15.98 15.52 -28.06
N GLU A 102 16.97 16.32 -27.73
CA GLU A 102 18.29 15.91 -27.28
C GLU A 102 18.60 16.55 -25.93
N LEU A 103 19.36 15.84 -25.08
CA LEU A 103 19.75 16.37 -23.78
C LEU A 103 20.58 17.66 -23.98
N PRO A 104 20.21 18.79 -23.33
CA PRO A 104 20.96 20.01 -23.40
C PRO A 104 22.43 19.82 -23.00
N ALA A 105 23.34 20.51 -23.66
CA ALA A 105 24.74 20.45 -23.31
C ALA A 105 25.00 20.99 -21.90
N SER A 106 25.91 20.37 -21.19
CA SER A 106 26.33 20.76 -19.83
C SER A 106 27.84 20.72 -19.74
N ASP A 107 28.43 21.68 -19.04
CA ASP A 107 29.84 21.72 -18.66
C ASP A 107 30.08 21.12 -17.24
N GLY A 108 29.03 20.68 -16.57
CA GLY A 108 29.06 20.08 -15.24
C GLY A 108 28.79 18.57 -15.20
N ALA A 109 28.55 18.05 -14.03
CA ALA A 109 28.18 16.63 -13.82
C ALA A 109 26.77 16.35 -14.36
N VAL A 110 26.62 15.24 -15.10
CA VAL A 110 25.36 14.78 -15.64
C VAL A 110 25.22 13.29 -15.35
N PHE A 111 24.09 12.90 -14.75
CA PHE A 111 23.74 11.50 -14.55
C PHE A 111 22.21 11.34 -14.54
N ALA A 112 21.73 10.17 -14.88
CA ALA A 112 20.30 9.84 -14.83
C ALA A 112 20.02 8.81 -13.74
N VAL A 113 18.80 8.87 -13.18
CA VAL A 113 18.28 7.91 -12.20
C VAL A 113 16.95 7.36 -12.72
N GLU A 114 16.84 6.03 -12.77
CA GLU A 114 15.63 5.31 -13.18
C GLU A 114 15.23 4.30 -12.12
N PHE A 115 13.97 3.85 -12.14
CA PHE A 115 13.53 2.75 -11.29
C PHE A 115 14.18 1.43 -11.67
N LEU A 116 14.41 0.57 -10.69
CA LEU A 116 14.89 -0.79 -10.90
C LEU A 116 13.90 -1.59 -11.76
N PRO A 117 14.37 -2.54 -12.57
CA PRO A 117 13.51 -3.48 -13.26
C PRO A 117 12.55 -4.17 -12.29
N GLY A 118 11.25 -4.20 -12.64
CA GLY A 118 10.23 -4.77 -11.79
C GLY A 118 9.62 -3.80 -10.76
N GLN A 119 10.24 -2.64 -10.52
CA GLN A 119 9.63 -1.58 -9.73
C GLN A 119 8.56 -0.84 -10.54
N PHE A 120 7.50 -0.41 -9.87
CA PHE A 120 6.41 0.32 -10.52
C PHE A 120 6.80 1.79 -10.76
N ASP A 121 6.85 2.19 -12.03
CA ASP A 121 7.07 3.57 -12.46
C ASP A 121 5.72 4.24 -12.72
N GLN A 122 5.17 4.92 -11.69
CA GLN A 122 3.87 5.59 -11.77
C GLN A 122 3.80 6.63 -12.90
N ARG A 123 4.90 7.36 -13.14
CA ARG A 123 4.95 8.39 -14.20
C ARG A 123 4.86 7.75 -15.57
N ALA A 124 5.61 6.69 -15.80
CA ALA A 124 5.58 5.94 -17.06
C ALA A 124 4.23 5.24 -17.28
N ASP A 125 3.67 4.65 -16.23
CA ASP A 125 2.36 3.98 -16.29
C ASP A 125 1.25 4.96 -16.66
N SER A 126 1.19 6.12 -16.00
CA SER A 126 0.21 7.17 -16.30
C SER A 126 0.38 7.73 -17.73
N ALA A 127 1.62 7.94 -18.17
CA ALA A 127 1.88 8.40 -19.53
C ALA A 127 1.43 7.37 -20.57
N SER A 128 1.74 6.10 -20.35
CA SER A 128 1.32 4.98 -21.20
C SER A 128 -0.21 4.89 -21.30
N GLU A 129 -0.94 5.04 -20.18
CA GLU A 129 -2.41 5.06 -20.16
C GLU A 129 -2.97 6.26 -20.92
N CYS A 130 -2.40 7.46 -20.72
CA CYS A 130 -2.83 8.67 -21.43
C CYS A 130 -2.66 8.54 -22.95
N VAL A 131 -1.53 7.96 -23.42
CA VAL A 131 -1.30 7.69 -24.85
C VAL A 131 -2.35 6.71 -25.38
N GLN A 132 -2.66 5.64 -24.63
CA GLN A 132 -3.72 4.70 -25.00
C GLN A 132 -5.09 5.38 -25.15
N LEU A 133 -5.45 6.23 -24.19
CA LEU A 133 -6.73 6.97 -24.23
C LEU A 133 -6.83 7.91 -25.44
N ILE A 134 -5.73 8.55 -25.81
CA ILE A 134 -5.68 9.45 -26.99
C ILE A 134 -5.79 8.66 -28.28
N SER A 135 -5.01 7.60 -28.42
CA SER A 135 -4.94 6.78 -29.63
C SER A 135 -6.11 5.82 -29.78
N GLN A 136 -6.76 5.43 -28.65
CA GLN A 136 -7.70 4.30 -28.55
C GLN A 136 -7.13 2.99 -29.10
N GLY A 137 -5.80 2.87 -29.06
CA GLY A 137 -5.02 1.73 -29.50
C GLY A 137 -4.49 0.88 -28.37
N GLU A 138 -3.44 0.14 -28.65
CA GLU A 138 -2.69 -0.62 -27.63
C GLU A 138 -1.91 0.32 -26.71
N ARG A 139 -1.64 -0.11 -25.49
CA ARG A 139 -0.87 0.62 -24.49
C ARG A 139 0.62 0.54 -24.85
N PRO A 140 1.33 1.66 -25.12
CA PRO A 140 2.75 1.64 -25.46
C PRO A 140 3.62 1.29 -24.24
N ALA A 141 4.81 0.77 -24.47
CA ALA A 141 5.83 0.70 -23.44
C ALA A 141 6.39 2.09 -23.16
N VAL A 142 6.42 2.50 -21.90
CA VAL A 142 7.02 3.78 -21.48
C VAL A 142 7.97 3.49 -20.31
N ARG A 143 9.12 4.17 -20.27
CA ARG A 143 10.01 4.25 -19.11
C ARG A 143 10.31 5.70 -18.80
N SER A 144 10.43 6.04 -17.52
CA SER A 144 10.86 7.37 -17.13
C SER A 144 12.19 7.36 -16.39
N ALA A 145 12.91 8.48 -16.45
CA ALA A 145 14.10 8.72 -15.65
C ALA A 145 14.20 10.20 -15.30
N LYS A 146 14.88 10.51 -14.21
CA LYS A 146 15.28 11.88 -13.88
C LYS A 146 16.74 12.09 -14.23
N VAL A 147 17.02 13.07 -15.08
CA VAL A 147 18.39 13.48 -15.41
C VAL A 147 18.75 14.67 -14.55
N TYR A 148 19.82 14.52 -13.80
CA TYR A 148 20.40 15.56 -12.94
C TYR A 148 21.57 16.22 -13.68
N MET A 149 21.52 17.54 -13.81
CA MET A 149 22.59 18.34 -14.41
C MET A 149 23.06 19.36 -13.36
N ILE A 150 24.32 19.25 -12.93
CA ILE A 150 24.85 20.03 -11.82
C ILE A 150 26.09 20.77 -12.30
N SER A 151 26.03 22.10 -12.33
CA SER A 151 27.17 22.94 -12.66
C SER A 151 27.82 23.54 -11.43
N GLY A 152 29.11 23.81 -11.52
CA GLY A 152 29.91 24.39 -10.46
C GLY A 152 31.22 23.67 -10.22
N ALA A 153 31.99 24.12 -9.22
CA ALA A 153 33.30 23.55 -8.89
C ALA A 153 33.13 22.35 -7.94
N LEU A 154 32.80 21.17 -8.48
CA LEU A 154 32.58 19.92 -7.74
C LEU A 154 33.69 18.93 -8.07
N ASP A 155 34.22 18.30 -7.03
CA ASP A 155 35.09 17.13 -7.17
C ASP A 155 34.30 15.82 -7.28
N GLU A 156 34.99 14.73 -7.59
CA GLU A 156 34.39 13.42 -7.76
C GLU A 156 33.70 12.93 -6.48
N ALA A 157 34.29 13.20 -5.31
CA ALA A 157 33.73 12.81 -4.02
C ALA A 157 32.38 13.52 -3.74
N ALA A 158 32.27 14.81 -4.08
CA ALA A 158 31.03 15.55 -3.97
C ALA A 158 29.94 15.00 -4.93
N ILE A 159 30.32 14.65 -6.16
CA ILE A 159 29.40 14.05 -7.13
C ILE A 159 28.91 12.69 -6.64
N ASP A 160 29.78 11.85 -6.09
CA ASP A 160 29.39 10.54 -5.56
C ASP A 160 28.51 10.67 -4.30
N ALA A 161 28.80 11.64 -3.43
CA ALA A 161 27.92 11.95 -2.30
C ALA A 161 26.52 12.40 -2.75
N ILE A 162 26.42 13.19 -3.84
CA ILE A 162 25.15 13.59 -4.42
C ILE A 162 24.40 12.37 -4.98
N LYS A 163 25.07 11.51 -5.77
CA LYS A 163 24.46 10.29 -6.28
C LYS A 163 23.94 9.40 -5.16
N HIS A 164 24.75 9.18 -4.11
CA HIS A 164 24.33 8.39 -2.94
C HIS A 164 23.14 9.01 -2.22
N TYR A 165 23.02 10.33 -2.20
CA TYR A 165 21.88 11.00 -1.56
C TYR A 165 20.60 10.89 -2.38
N VAL A 166 20.67 11.00 -3.72
CA VAL A 166 19.47 11.00 -4.58
C VAL A 166 18.98 9.60 -4.95
N VAL A 167 19.90 8.62 -5.05
CA VAL A 167 19.54 7.23 -5.38
C VAL A 167 19.15 6.46 -4.11
N ASN A 168 17.94 5.95 -4.07
CA ASN A 168 17.56 4.95 -3.10
C ASN A 168 17.75 3.57 -3.73
N PRO A 169 18.73 2.74 -3.28
CA PRO A 169 19.07 1.48 -3.94
C PRO A 169 17.95 0.43 -3.88
N VAL A 170 16.99 0.60 -2.97
CA VAL A 170 15.80 -0.27 -2.86
C VAL A 170 14.90 -0.15 -4.09
N GLU A 171 14.83 1.03 -4.72
CA GLU A 171 13.87 1.32 -5.79
C GLU A 171 14.50 1.82 -7.10
N ALA A 172 15.72 2.37 -7.05
CA ALA A 172 16.29 3.12 -8.16
C ALA A 172 17.78 2.81 -8.36
N ARG A 173 18.25 3.12 -9.55
CA ARG A 173 19.66 3.00 -9.95
C ARG A 173 20.10 4.13 -10.85
N ILE A 174 21.41 4.27 -11.04
CA ILE A 174 21.97 5.11 -12.09
C ILE A 174 21.64 4.48 -13.45
N ALA A 175 21.05 5.27 -14.34
CA ALA A 175 20.66 4.87 -15.68
C ALA A 175 21.69 5.28 -16.74
N SER A 176 21.77 4.53 -17.84
CA SER A 176 22.49 4.99 -19.04
C SER A 176 21.82 6.25 -19.63
N LEU A 177 22.62 7.13 -20.18
CA LEU A 177 22.15 8.26 -20.96
C LEU A 177 21.89 7.90 -22.44
N ASP A 178 22.39 6.75 -22.89
CA ASP A 178 22.19 6.27 -24.25
C ASP A 178 20.72 5.87 -24.48
N LEU A 179 20.28 5.98 -25.73
CA LEU A 179 18.97 5.51 -26.15
C LEU A 179 18.98 3.96 -26.19
N PRO A 180 18.09 3.25 -25.47
CA PRO A 180 18.02 1.80 -25.54
C PRO A 180 17.46 1.35 -26.90
N GLU A 181 17.86 0.18 -27.35
CA GLU A 181 17.33 -0.44 -28.58
C GLU A 181 15.86 -0.86 -28.41
N THR A 182 15.48 -1.28 -27.21
CA THR A 182 14.10 -1.65 -26.84
C THR A 182 13.84 -1.42 -25.36
N LEU A 183 12.57 -1.14 -25.03
CA LEU A 183 12.08 -1.05 -23.64
C LEU A 183 11.54 -2.38 -23.14
N TYR A 184 11.26 -3.32 -24.02
CA TYR A 184 10.80 -4.65 -23.62
C TYR A 184 11.97 -5.44 -23.03
N MET A 185 11.73 -6.01 -21.87
CA MET A 185 12.69 -6.91 -21.23
C MET A 185 12.35 -8.35 -21.58
N GLU A 186 13.35 -9.13 -21.92
CA GLU A 186 13.20 -10.58 -21.97
C GLU A 186 13.08 -11.07 -20.51
N THR A 187 11.93 -11.63 -20.18
CA THR A 187 11.71 -12.26 -18.88
C THR A 187 11.82 -13.77 -19.05
N PRO A 188 12.56 -14.48 -18.17
CA PRO A 188 12.60 -15.93 -18.21
C PRO A 188 11.19 -16.50 -17.98
N GLU A 189 10.89 -17.61 -18.62
CA GLU A 189 9.64 -18.34 -18.34
C GLU A 189 9.63 -18.78 -16.87
N PRO A 190 8.53 -18.54 -16.13
CA PRO A 190 8.42 -18.95 -14.75
C PRO A 190 8.52 -20.46 -14.62
N GLN A 191 9.24 -20.93 -13.60
CA GLN A 191 9.35 -22.34 -13.33
C GLN A 191 8.09 -22.87 -12.64
N PRO A 192 7.76 -24.16 -12.79
CA PRO A 192 6.70 -24.78 -12.00
C PRO A 192 6.92 -24.57 -10.49
N VAL A 193 5.81 -24.43 -9.75
CA VAL A 193 5.88 -24.28 -8.29
C VAL A 193 6.48 -25.54 -7.65
N GLU A 194 7.45 -25.33 -6.77
CA GLU A 194 8.16 -26.39 -6.05
C GLU A 194 7.22 -27.12 -5.08
N VAL A 195 7.21 -28.47 -5.13
CA VAL A 195 6.69 -29.31 -4.06
C VAL A 195 7.85 -29.64 -3.12
N LEU A 196 7.62 -29.47 -1.82
CA LEU A 196 8.65 -29.60 -0.80
C LEU A 196 8.78 -31.05 -0.34
N ASP A 197 9.29 -31.91 -1.23
CA ASP A 197 9.43 -33.34 -0.99
C ASP A 197 10.19 -33.64 0.31
N GLY A 198 9.60 -34.45 1.19
CA GLY A 198 10.20 -34.83 2.47
C GLY A 198 9.99 -33.83 3.62
N PHE A 199 9.22 -32.76 3.40
CA PHE A 199 8.88 -31.79 4.45
C PHE A 199 8.25 -32.45 5.70
N ARG A 200 7.35 -33.42 5.48
CA ARG A 200 6.67 -34.16 6.55
C ARG A 200 7.59 -34.97 7.44
N GLU A 201 8.81 -35.28 6.98
CA GLU A 201 9.77 -36.17 7.64
C GLU A 201 10.91 -35.40 8.31
N LEU A 202 10.94 -34.06 8.20
CA LEU A 202 11.95 -33.22 8.83
C LEU A 202 11.87 -33.37 10.37
N ASP A 203 13.03 -33.47 11.01
CA ASP A 203 13.15 -33.37 12.47
C ASP A 203 13.20 -31.88 12.91
N GLU A 204 13.25 -31.63 14.20
CA GLU A 204 13.27 -30.26 14.78
C GLU A 204 14.41 -29.43 14.17
N ALA A 205 15.60 -29.99 14.01
CA ALA A 205 16.76 -29.29 13.44
C ALA A 205 16.52 -28.97 11.94
N GLY A 206 15.90 -29.91 11.21
CA GLY A 206 15.49 -29.72 9.82
C GLY A 206 14.43 -28.63 9.66
N LEU A 207 13.46 -28.52 10.57
CA LEU A 207 12.45 -27.47 10.57
C LEU A 207 13.07 -26.10 10.88
N ALA A 208 13.96 -26.02 11.87
CA ALA A 208 14.68 -24.76 12.18
C ALA A 208 15.55 -24.30 11.00
N ALA A 209 16.25 -25.20 10.34
CA ALA A 209 17.01 -24.88 9.13
C ALA A 209 16.09 -24.44 7.98
N PHE A 210 14.95 -25.08 7.80
CA PHE A 210 13.97 -24.72 6.78
C PHE A 210 13.43 -23.29 6.96
N ILE A 211 13.10 -22.87 8.21
CA ILE A 211 12.69 -21.50 8.53
C ILE A 211 13.79 -20.51 8.11
N ALA A 212 15.04 -20.78 8.51
CA ALA A 212 16.17 -19.91 8.23
C ALA A 212 16.47 -19.81 6.73
N ASP A 213 16.54 -20.93 6.02
CA ASP A 213 16.87 -20.99 4.59
C ASP A 213 15.78 -20.33 3.71
N ARG A 214 14.52 -20.47 4.11
CA ARG A 214 13.39 -19.87 3.39
C ARG A 214 13.02 -18.47 3.89
N GLY A 215 13.65 -18.01 4.96
CA GLY A 215 13.42 -16.69 5.55
C GLY A 215 11.96 -16.48 5.98
N LEU A 216 11.35 -17.46 6.64
CA LEU A 216 9.96 -17.39 7.10
C LEU A 216 9.82 -16.50 8.33
N ALA A 217 8.63 -15.92 8.52
CA ALA A 217 8.26 -15.18 9.72
C ALA A 217 7.69 -16.09 10.82
N MET A 218 7.21 -17.27 10.46
CA MET A 218 6.76 -18.32 11.39
C MET A 218 7.90 -18.78 12.29
N ASP A 219 7.59 -19.12 13.55
CA ASP A 219 8.53 -19.76 14.46
C ASP A 219 8.48 -21.31 14.37
N GLU A 220 9.33 -21.96 15.17
CA GLU A 220 9.45 -23.41 15.18
C GLU A 220 8.13 -24.12 15.58
N ALA A 221 7.34 -23.52 16.47
CA ALA A 221 6.05 -24.08 16.88
C ALA A 221 5.02 -24.00 15.74
N ASP A 222 4.99 -22.90 14.98
CA ASP A 222 4.10 -22.74 13.86
C ASP A 222 4.45 -23.68 12.71
N ILE A 223 5.76 -23.84 12.38
CA ILE A 223 6.15 -24.75 11.30
C ILE A 223 5.93 -26.21 11.67
N ALA A 224 6.12 -26.60 12.94
CA ALA A 224 5.79 -27.92 13.43
C ALA A 224 4.27 -28.18 13.36
N PHE A 225 3.45 -27.17 13.63
CA PHE A 225 2.00 -27.27 13.48
C PHE A 225 1.60 -27.42 12.00
N CYS A 226 2.25 -26.70 11.08
CA CYS A 226 2.10 -26.93 9.64
C CYS A 226 2.48 -28.36 9.23
N GLN A 227 3.62 -28.86 9.72
CA GLN A 227 4.08 -30.21 9.40
C GLN A 227 3.04 -31.28 9.83
N GLN A 228 2.44 -31.10 11.01
CA GLN A 228 1.40 -32.01 11.48
C GLN A 228 0.18 -31.98 10.55
N TYR A 229 -0.27 -30.80 10.13
CA TYR A 229 -1.38 -30.67 9.18
C TYR A 229 -1.11 -31.41 7.87
N PHE A 230 0.08 -31.27 7.29
CA PHE A 230 0.42 -31.95 6.02
C PHE A 230 0.64 -33.46 6.19
N ARG A 231 1.00 -33.92 7.41
CA ARG A 231 0.96 -35.34 7.75
C ARG A 231 -0.47 -35.89 7.77
N ASP A 232 -1.40 -35.13 8.31
CA ASP A 232 -2.81 -35.50 8.39
C ASP A 232 -3.48 -35.47 7.00
N GLU A 233 -3.04 -34.57 6.10
CA GLU A 233 -3.46 -34.49 4.69
C GLU A 233 -2.77 -35.55 3.81
N ASP A 234 -1.80 -36.30 4.33
CA ASP A 234 -0.98 -37.33 3.64
C ASP A 234 -0.30 -36.84 2.35
N ARG A 235 0.18 -35.61 2.35
CA ARG A 235 0.93 -35.01 1.24
C ARG A 235 1.98 -33.99 1.72
N ASP A 236 3.01 -33.77 0.94
CA ASP A 236 3.92 -32.67 1.15
C ASP A 236 3.32 -31.34 0.63
N PRO A 237 3.65 -30.20 1.25
CA PRO A 237 3.18 -28.89 0.80
C PRO A 237 3.90 -28.42 -0.46
N THR A 238 3.27 -27.48 -1.17
CA THR A 238 3.97 -26.63 -2.11
C THR A 238 4.64 -25.47 -1.38
N ILE A 239 5.63 -24.86 -2.03
CA ILE A 239 6.24 -23.61 -1.50
C ILE A 239 5.20 -22.49 -1.41
N THR A 240 4.23 -22.44 -2.31
CA THR A 240 3.14 -21.46 -2.29
C THR A 240 2.28 -21.62 -1.05
N GLU A 241 1.92 -22.86 -0.68
CA GLU A 241 1.15 -23.12 0.55
C GLU A 241 1.88 -22.62 1.80
N ILE A 242 3.18 -22.92 1.91
CA ILE A 242 3.99 -22.42 3.04
C ILE A 242 4.05 -20.90 3.07
N ARG A 243 4.25 -20.23 1.92
CA ARG A 243 4.27 -18.76 1.85
C ARG A 243 2.92 -18.13 2.18
N VAL A 244 1.82 -18.73 1.74
CA VAL A 244 0.45 -18.30 2.08
C VAL A 244 0.22 -18.42 3.59
N ILE A 245 0.58 -19.56 4.20
CA ILE A 245 0.45 -19.76 5.64
C ILE A 245 1.33 -18.77 6.41
N ASP A 246 2.59 -18.60 6.00
CA ASP A 246 3.53 -17.64 6.61
C ASP A 246 2.98 -16.22 6.62
N THR A 247 2.30 -15.82 5.54
CA THR A 247 1.63 -14.52 5.45
C THR A 247 0.41 -14.44 6.36
N TYR A 248 -0.50 -15.41 6.31
CA TYR A 248 -1.69 -15.46 7.16
C TYR A 248 -1.35 -15.45 8.66
N TRP A 249 -0.25 -16.10 9.05
CA TRP A 249 0.16 -16.22 10.44
C TRP A 249 1.28 -15.27 10.84
N SER A 250 1.66 -14.33 9.97
CA SER A 250 2.58 -13.25 10.32
C SER A 250 2.00 -12.39 11.44
N ASP A 251 2.83 -11.70 12.21
CA ASP A 251 2.35 -10.78 13.25
C ASP A 251 1.50 -9.64 12.66
N HIS A 252 1.76 -9.28 11.41
CA HIS A 252 0.97 -8.29 10.67
C HIS A 252 -0.49 -8.72 10.48
N CYS A 253 -0.75 -9.97 10.04
CA CYS A 253 -2.13 -10.45 9.79
C CYS A 253 -2.77 -11.08 11.02
N ARG A 254 -2.02 -11.87 11.80
CA ARG A 254 -2.51 -12.62 12.97
C ARG A 254 -2.54 -11.79 14.26
N HIS A 255 -1.77 -10.70 14.33
CA HIS A 255 -1.58 -9.90 15.55
C HIS A 255 -1.04 -10.73 16.72
N THR A 256 -0.03 -11.57 16.48
CA THR A 256 0.52 -12.53 17.45
C THR A 256 0.89 -11.87 18.77
N THR A 257 1.59 -10.74 18.72
CA THR A 257 1.99 -9.97 19.91
C THR A 257 0.79 -9.59 20.77
N PHE A 258 -0.30 -9.12 20.16
CA PHE A 258 -1.52 -8.74 20.88
C PHE A 258 -2.37 -9.94 21.28
N GLY A 259 -2.30 -11.06 20.54
CA GLY A 259 -3.01 -12.30 20.79
C GLY A 259 -2.34 -13.23 21.78
N THR A 260 -1.06 -13.02 22.13
CA THR A 260 -0.29 -13.84 23.06
C THR A 260 -1.00 -13.94 24.41
N VAL A 261 -1.20 -15.16 24.88
CA VAL A 261 -1.86 -15.44 26.17
C VAL A 261 -0.93 -15.05 27.31
N LEU A 262 -1.43 -14.23 28.22
CA LEU A 262 -0.74 -13.86 29.46
C LEU A 262 -1.14 -14.86 30.56
N ASP A 263 -0.28 -15.82 30.84
CA ASP A 263 -0.52 -16.87 31.83
C ASP A 263 -0.47 -16.34 33.26
N ASP A 264 0.41 -15.35 33.50
CA ASP A 264 0.51 -14.66 34.79
C ASP A 264 0.84 -13.19 34.57
N VAL A 265 0.23 -12.31 35.38
CA VAL A 265 0.42 -10.85 35.32
C VAL A 265 0.70 -10.34 36.72
N THR A 266 1.92 -9.86 36.97
CA THR A 266 2.32 -9.22 38.20
C THR A 266 2.47 -7.71 37.97
N ILE A 267 1.89 -6.87 38.86
CA ILE A 267 1.87 -5.41 38.70
C ILE A 267 2.35 -4.73 39.99
N ASP A 268 3.42 -3.95 39.90
CA ASP A 268 3.98 -3.21 41.04
C ASP A 268 3.33 -1.80 41.21
N ASP A 269 2.69 -1.27 40.18
CA ASP A 269 2.04 0.05 40.18
C ASP A 269 0.58 -0.04 40.61
N ALA A 270 0.23 0.61 41.71
CA ALA A 270 -1.11 0.53 42.29
C ALA A 270 -2.22 1.08 41.37
N VAL A 271 -1.94 2.06 40.50
CA VAL A 271 -2.93 2.62 39.57
C VAL A 271 -3.14 1.68 38.42
N VAL A 272 -2.06 1.06 37.90
CA VAL A 272 -2.13 0.05 36.84
C VAL A 272 -2.83 -1.20 37.36
N GLN A 273 -2.54 -1.63 38.62
CA GLN A 273 -3.23 -2.75 39.26
C GLN A 273 -4.76 -2.48 39.34
N GLN A 274 -5.17 -1.30 39.77
CA GLN A 274 -6.59 -0.95 39.83
C GLN A 274 -7.26 -1.00 38.44
N ALA A 275 -6.54 -0.56 37.38
CA ALA A 275 -7.05 -0.64 36.03
C ALA A 275 -7.17 -2.09 35.54
N PHE A 276 -6.20 -2.94 35.90
CA PHE A 276 -6.24 -4.37 35.58
C PHE A 276 -7.37 -5.11 36.35
N ASP A 277 -7.57 -4.77 37.62
CA ASP A 277 -8.68 -5.31 38.40
C ASP A 277 -10.05 -4.94 37.75
N ARG A 278 -10.18 -3.70 37.31
CA ARG A 278 -11.38 -3.24 36.58
C ARG A 278 -11.55 -3.96 35.24
N TYR A 279 -10.48 -4.23 34.53
CA TYR A 279 -10.51 -5.06 33.31
C TYR A 279 -11.05 -6.48 33.64
N MET A 280 -10.57 -7.13 34.70
CA MET A 280 -11.02 -8.45 35.08
C MET A 280 -12.52 -8.47 35.50
N GLU A 281 -12.99 -7.42 36.20
CA GLU A 281 -14.42 -7.23 36.49
C GLU A 281 -15.26 -7.14 35.22
N MET A 282 -14.83 -6.30 34.26
CA MET A 282 -15.52 -6.16 32.96
C MET A 282 -15.57 -7.50 32.20
N ARG A 283 -14.49 -8.30 32.22
CA ARG A 283 -14.48 -9.64 31.63
C ARG A 283 -15.56 -10.54 32.25
N HIS A 284 -15.64 -10.54 33.58
CA HIS A 284 -16.65 -11.30 34.30
C HIS A 284 -18.06 -10.84 33.93
N GLU A 285 -18.34 -9.55 33.99
CA GLU A 285 -19.62 -8.96 33.60
C GLU A 285 -20.02 -9.30 32.16
N LEU A 286 -19.04 -9.45 31.26
CA LEU A 286 -19.23 -9.81 29.86
C LEU A 286 -19.30 -11.33 29.62
N GLY A 287 -19.14 -12.18 30.66
CA GLY A 287 -19.11 -13.63 30.52
C GLY A 287 -17.87 -14.13 29.72
N ARG A 288 -16.75 -13.48 29.88
CA ARG A 288 -15.49 -13.78 29.15
C ARG A 288 -14.46 -14.51 30.01
N ASP A 289 -14.83 -15.06 31.15
CA ASP A 289 -13.89 -15.71 32.09
C ASP A 289 -13.08 -16.84 31.47
N THR A 290 -13.63 -17.53 30.48
CA THR A 290 -12.97 -18.65 29.77
C THR A 290 -12.13 -18.22 28.56
N LYS A 291 -12.16 -16.93 28.17
CA LYS A 291 -11.34 -16.43 27.06
C LYS A 291 -9.93 -16.12 27.55
N PRO A 292 -8.90 -16.21 26.71
CA PRO A 292 -7.54 -15.84 27.08
C PRO A 292 -7.45 -14.39 27.58
N VAL A 293 -6.57 -14.15 28.55
CA VAL A 293 -6.10 -12.81 28.89
C VAL A 293 -5.00 -12.45 27.92
N CYS A 294 -5.17 -11.38 27.15
CA CYS A 294 -4.19 -10.91 26.17
C CYS A 294 -4.36 -9.41 25.91
N LEU A 295 -3.38 -8.77 25.29
CA LEU A 295 -3.42 -7.34 25.01
C LEU A 295 -4.58 -6.96 24.09
N MET A 296 -4.96 -7.81 23.13
CA MET A 296 -6.11 -7.59 22.24
C MET A 296 -7.42 -7.55 23.03
N ASP A 297 -7.58 -8.44 24.01
CA ASP A 297 -8.78 -8.44 24.86
C ASP A 297 -8.82 -7.19 25.76
N MET A 298 -7.67 -6.80 26.35
CA MET A 298 -7.55 -5.56 27.14
C MET A 298 -7.87 -4.31 26.30
N GLY A 299 -7.32 -4.21 25.08
CA GLY A 299 -7.53 -3.07 24.20
C GLY A 299 -8.99 -2.92 23.71
N THR A 300 -9.72 -4.03 23.62
CA THR A 300 -11.09 -4.04 23.08
C THR A 300 -12.19 -4.16 24.15
N ILE A 301 -11.84 -4.45 25.40
CA ILE A 301 -12.82 -4.73 26.45
C ILE A 301 -13.74 -3.52 26.74
N GLY A 302 -13.18 -2.31 26.71
CA GLY A 302 -13.94 -1.08 26.97
C GLY A 302 -15.08 -0.90 25.96
N ALA A 303 -14.80 -1.07 24.67
CA ALA A 303 -15.82 -0.98 23.62
C ALA A 303 -16.90 -2.08 23.79
N LYS A 304 -16.50 -3.32 24.09
CA LYS A 304 -17.43 -4.43 24.36
C LYS A 304 -18.32 -4.15 25.56
N TYR A 305 -17.76 -3.56 26.61
CA TYR A 305 -18.49 -3.17 27.82
C TYR A 305 -19.49 -2.04 27.56
N LEU A 306 -19.08 -0.99 26.83
CA LEU A 306 -19.96 0.13 26.46
C LEU A 306 -21.11 -0.31 25.56
N LYS A 307 -20.90 -1.28 24.69
CA LYS A 307 -21.97 -1.91 23.89
C LYS A 307 -22.97 -2.65 24.80
N LYS A 308 -22.49 -3.52 25.70
CA LYS A 308 -23.36 -4.28 26.62
C LYS A 308 -24.16 -3.39 27.53
N THR A 309 -23.61 -2.29 27.98
CA THR A 309 -24.28 -1.30 28.83
C THR A 309 -25.17 -0.31 28.07
N CYS A 310 -25.34 -0.50 26.77
CA CYS A 310 -26.14 0.36 25.88
C CYS A 310 -25.71 1.84 25.86
N VAL A 311 -24.44 2.12 26.09
CA VAL A 311 -23.84 3.47 25.89
C VAL A 311 -23.47 3.66 24.42
N MET A 312 -22.92 2.62 23.77
CA MET A 312 -22.64 2.60 22.34
C MET A 312 -23.76 1.83 21.62
N THR A 313 -24.71 2.56 21.04
CA THR A 313 -25.88 2.00 20.36
C THR A 313 -25.81 2.12 18.83
N ASP A 314 -24.97 3.02 18.33
CA ASP A 314 -24.95 3.43 16.92
C ASP A 314 -23.88 2.69 16.10
N VAL A 315 -23.06 1.84 16.74
CA VAL A 315 -22.07 1.03 16.02
C VAL A 315 -22.79 0.06 15.09
N ASP A 316 -22.36 0.07 13.84
CA ASP A 316 -22.84 -0.86 12.87
C ASP A 316 -22.02 -2.15 12.93
N GLU A 317 -22.68 -3.27 13.21
CA GLU A 317 -22.03 -4.58 13.35
C GLU A 317 -22.33 -5.46 12.12
N SER A 318 -21.30 -6.01 11.53
CA SER A 318 -21.40 -7.02 10.49
C SER A 318 -20.19 -7.97 10.57
N GLU A 319 -20.22 -9.07 9.85
CA GLU A 319 -19.05 -9.94 9.70
C GLU A 319 -17.95 -9.32 8.83
N GLU A 320 -18.28 -8.27 8.09
CA GLU A 320 -17.37 -7.51 7.23
C GLU A 320 -16.90 -6.26 7.99
N ILE A 321 -15.74 -6.34 8.65
CA ILE A 321 -15.22 -5.31 9.55
C ILE A 321 -13.88 -4.80 9.01
N ASN A 322 -13.91 -3.98 7.97
CA ASN A 322 -12.70 -3.36 7.41
C ASN A 322 -12.48 -1.93 7.94
N ALA A 323 -13.54 -1.28 8.46
CA ALA A 323 -13.48 0.04 9.07
C ALA A 323 -14.46 0.14 10.23
N CYS A 324 -14.15 0.98 11.24
CA CYS A 324 -15.12 1.29 12.28
C CYS A 324 -16.29 2.06 11.66
N THR A 325 -17.50 1.51 11.79
CA THR A 325 -18.69 2.05 11.14
C THR A 325 -19.75 2.40 12.18
N VAL A 326 -20.31 3.61 12.07
CA VAL A 326 -21.42 4.08 12.93
C VAL A 326 -22.58 4.54 12.08
N LYS A 327 -23.80 4.34 12.59
CA LYS A 327 -25.05 4.76 11.97
C LYS A 327 -25.30 6.23 12.31
N VAL A 328 -25.56 7.04 11.29
CA VAL A 328 -25.84 8.47 11.46
C VAL A 328 -27.06 8.88 10.64
N LYS A 329 -27.73 9.96 11.08
CA LYS A 329 -28.75 10.63 10.29
C LYS A 329 -28.09 11.81 9.59
N VAL A 330 -28.36 11.95 8.30
CA VAL A 330 -27.89 13.06 7.47
C VAL A 330 -29.09 13.76 6.87
N ASP A 331 -29.20 15.06 7.09
CA ASP A 331 -30.19 15.89 6.40
C ASP A 331 -29.74 16.11 4.95
N VAL A 332 -30.52 15.59 4.03
CA VAL A 332 -30.31 15.76 2.60
C VAL A 332 -31.55 16.50 2.04
N ASP A 333 -31.36 17.76 1.70
CA ASP A 333 -32.43 18.62 1.16
C ASP A 333 -33.69 18.71 2.06
N GLY A 334 -33.52 18.61 3.38
CA GLY A 334 -34.58 18.70 4.38
C GLY A 334 -35.24 17.35 4.73
N GLU A 335 -34.69 16.24 4.23
CA GLU A 335 -35.10 14.89 4.57
C GLU A 335 -34.00 14.13 5.30
N ASP A 336 -34.30 13.57 6.49
CA ASP A 336 -33.36 12.73 7.24
C ASP A 336 -33.18 11.38 6.55
N GLN A 337 -31.96 11.11 6.12
CA GLN A 337 -31.54 9.84 5.54
C GLN A 337 -30.68 9.03 6.51
N ASP A 338 -30.80 7.70 6.46
CA ASP A 338 -29.90 6.80 7.16
C ASP A 338 -28.59 6.65 6.38
N TRP A 339 -27.49 6.98 7.05
CA TRP A 339 -26.14 6.87 6.51
C TRP A 339 -25.23 6.05 7.43
N LEU A 340 -24.19 5.51 6.84
CA LEU A 340 -23.05 4.91 7.53
C LEU A 340 -21.87 5.88 7.46
N PHE A 341 -21.27 6.17 8.60
CA PHE A 341 -20.06 6.95 8.73
C PHE A 341 -18.92 6.01 9.12
N LEU A 342 -17.85 6.00 8.34
CA LEU A 342 -16.74 5.07 8.47
C LEU A 342 -15.49 5.82 8.88
N PHE A 343 -14.74 5.23 9.80
CA PHE A 343 -13.41 5.69 10.19
C PHE A 343 -12.42 4.53 10.07
N LYS A 344 -11.31 4.78 9.40
CA LYS A 344 -10.18 3.85 9.32
C LYS A 344 -8.88 4.59 9.57
N ASN A 345 -8.00 3.96 10.32
CA ASN A 345 -6.58 4.31 10.39
C ASN A 345 -5.74 3.14 9.91
N GLU A 346 -4.69 3.44 9.19
CA GLU A 346 -3.75 2.47 8.61
C GLU A 346 -2.33 2.80 9.04
N THR A 347 -1.59 1.78 9.46
CA THR A 347 -0.16 1.92 9.75
C THR A 347 0.67 1.34 8.61
N HIS A 348 1.66 2.10 8.14
CA HIS A 348 2.51 1.67 7.03
C HIS A 348 3.98 1.99 7.33
N ASN A 349 4.48 1.45 8.45
CA ASN A 349 5.74 1.85 9.08
C ASN A 349 6.96 1.38 8.27
N HIS A 350 7.05 0.06 8.03
CA HIS A 350 8.20 -0.56 7.38
C HIS A 350 8.41 -0.05 5.94
N PRO A 351 7.42 -0.08 5.03
CA PRO A 351 7.63 0.40 3.68
C PRO A 351 7.99 1.89 3.62
N THR A 352 7.38 2.72 4.51
CA THR A 352 7.69 4.17 4.56
C THR A 352 9.11 4.44 5.05
N GLU A 353 9.66 3.57 5.91
CA GLU A 353 11.03 3.72 6.38
C GLU A 353 12.07 3.45 5.27
N ILE A 354 11.84 2.45 4.42
CA ILE A 354 12.76 2.05 3.36
C ILE A 354 12.57 2.84 2.05
N GLU A 355 11.32 3.17 1.70
CA GLU A 355 10.95 4.02 0.56
C GLU A 355 9.87 5.03 0.99
N PRO A 356 10.28 6.21 1.49
CA PRO A 356 9.37 7.12 2.18
C PRO A 356 8.25 7.69 1.33
N PHE A 357 8.49 7.94 0.03
CA PHE A 357 7.49 8.55 -0.84
C PHE A 357 6.36 7.58 -1.15
N GLY A 358 6.68 6.41 -1.69
CA GLY A 358 5.70 5.39 -2.05
C GLY A 358 5.06 4.76 -0.82
N GLY A 359 5.85 4.52 0.24
CA GLY A 359 5.33 3.97 1.48
C GLY A 359 4.27 4.87 2.14
N ALA A 360 4.50 6.17 2.23
CA ALA A 360 3.51 7.11 2.75
C ALA A 360 2.31 7.31 1.80
N ALA A 361 2.53 7.27 0.48
CA ALA A 361 1.47 7.28 -0.51
C ALA A 361 0.56 6.05 -0.37
N THR A 362 1.15 4.86 -0.23
CA THR A 362 0.42 3.61 -0.02
C THR A 362 -0.31 3.57 1.32
N CYS A 363 0.25 4.20 2.37
CA CYS A 363 -0.42 4.34 3.66
C CYS A 363 -1.82 4.99 3.54
N VAL A 364 -1.92 6.11 2.83
CA VAL A 364 -3.23 6.75 2.62
C VAL A 364 -4.08 5.96 1.62
N GLY A 365 -3.50 5.33 0.60
CA GLY A 365 -4.21 4.47 -0.34
C GLY A 365 -4.89 3.30 0.35
N GLY A 366 -4.17 2.55 1.19
CA GLY A 366 -4.73 1.46 2.01
C GLY A 366 -5.82 1.96 2.96
N ALA A 367 -5.55 3.08 3.66
CA ALA A 367 -6.57 3.68 4.53
C ALA A 367 -7.88 4.02 3.79
N ILE A 368 -7.82 4.39 2.50
CA ILE A 368 -8.99 4.68 1.67
C ILE A 368 -9.72 3.40 1.27
N ARG A 369 -9.00 2.36 0.85
CA ARG A 369 -9.62 1.12 0.31
C ARG A 369 -10.43 0.36 1.35
N ASP A 370 -10.07 0.39 2.62
CA ASP A 370 -10.87 -0.25 3.67
C ASP A 370 -12.30 0.32 3.79
N PRO A 371 -12.52 1.65 3.87
CA PRO A 371 -13.87 2.20 3.77
C PRO A 371 -14.54 1.93 2.41
N LEU A 372 -13.79 1.84 1.30
CA LEU A 372 -14.36 1.41 0.01
C LEU A 372 -14.91 -0.02 0.13
N SER A 373 -14.23 -0.92 0.84
CA SER A 373 -14.77 -2.26 1.15
C SER A 373 -16.14 -2.17 1.85
N GLY A 374 -16.35 -1.15 2.68
CA GLY A 374 -17.65 -0.80 3.26
C GLY A 374 -18.62 -0.09 2.31
N ARG A 375 -18.36 -0.03 0.99
CA ARG A 375 -19.13 0.64 -0.09
C ARG A 375 -19.29 2.14 0.19
N SER A 376 -18.28 2.79 0.74
CA SER A 376 -18.31 4.21 1.06
C SER A 376 -17.46 5.05 0.11
N TYR A 377 -17.67 6.36 0.14
CA TYR A 377 -16.77 7.35 -0.46
C TYR A 377 -15.99 8.05 0.64
N VAL A 378 -14.69 8.21 0.45
CA VAL A 378 -13.81 8.85 1.44
C VAL A 378 -13.73 10.35 1.16
N TYR A 379 -14.00 11.16 2.20
CA TYR A 379 -14.12 12.61 2.09
C TYR A 379 -12.95 13.38 2.69
N GLN A 380 -12.26 12.82 3.67
CA GLN A 380 -11.23 13.52 4.44
C GLN A 380 -10.14 12.55 4.86
N ALA A 381 -8.87 12.97 4.73
CA ALA A 381 -7.71 12.30 5.31
C ALA A 381 -7.12 13.08 6.49
N MET A 382 -6.44 12.35 7.35
CA MET A 382 -5.63 12.84 8.46
C MET A 382 -4.32 12.07 8.49
N ARG A 383 -3.27 12.67 9.05
CA ARG A 383 -1.97 12.02 9.16
C ARG A 383 -1.37 12.24 10.54
N VAL A 384 -0.98 11.15 11.19
CA VAL A 384 -0.26 11.15 12.47
C VAL A 384 0.98 10.30 12.32
N THR A 385 2.14 10.86 12.65
CA THR A 385 3.42 10.18 12.44
C THR A 385 4.30 10.25 13.67
N GLY A 386 5.26 9.32 13.75
CA GLY A 386 6.33 9.33 14.73
C GLY A 386 7.67 9.22 14.03
N ALA A 387 8.60 10.12 14.35
CA ALA A 387 9.90 10.23 13.73
C ALA A 387 11.01 10.46 14.76
N GLY A 388 12.26 10.17 14.39
CA GLY A 388 13.41 10.72 15.06
C GLY A 388 13.56 12.21 14.81
N ASP A 389 14.48 12.87 15.51
CA ASP A 389 14.75 14.30 15.33
C ASP A 389 15.26 14.60 13.90
N PRO A 390 14.50 15.36 13.08
CA PRO A 390 14.91 15.67 11.71
C PRO A 390 16.02 16.74 11.63
N THR A 391 16.43 17.32 12.75
CA THR A 391 17.52 18.32 12.81
C THR A 391 18.88 17.69 13.02
N VAL A 392 18.94 16.37 13.29
CA VAL A 392 20.20 15.62 13.45
C VAL A 392 21.00 15.67 12.14
N PRO A 393 22.30 15.98 12.21
CA PRO A 393 23.18 15.99 11.03
C PRO A 393 23.18 14.67 10.27
N VAL A 394 23.26 14.72 8.93
CA VAL A 394 23.31 13.52 8.08
C VAL A 394 24.47 12.59 8.45
N SER A 395 25.60 13.16 8.91
CA SER A 395 26.78 12.40 9.37
C SER A 395 26.52 11.54 10.62
N GLU A 396 25.44 11.77 11.33
CA GLU A 396 25.03 11.00 12.52
C GLU A 396 23.91 9.99 12.20
N THR A 397 23.57 9.82 10.91
CA THR A 397 22.62 8.81 10.49
C THR A 397 23.13 7.41 10.83
N LEU A 398 22.28 6.59 11.45
CA LEU A 398 22.60 5.20 11.73
C LEU A 398 22.84 4.44 10.42
N GLU A 399 23.82 3.54 10.46
CA GLU A 399 24.10 2.65 9.33
C GLU A 399 22.83 1.88 8.91
N GLY A 400 22.56 1.78 7.62
CA GLY A 400 21.38 1.12 7.08
C GLY A 400 20.06 1.89 7.25
N LYS A 401 20.10 3.18 7.65
CA LYS A 401 18.93 4.04 7.77
C LYS A 401 19.02 5.24 6.84
N LEU A 402 17.88 5.77 6.46
CA LEU A 402 17.81 7.07 5.76
C LEU A 402 17.99 8.22 6.78
N PRO A 403 18.59 9.35 6.38
CA PRO A 403 18.63 10.55 7.21
C PRO A 403 17.20 10.96 7.64
N GLN A 404 17.01 11.27 8.95
CA GLN A 404 15.68 11.53 9.49
C GLN A 404 14.98 12.68 8.75
N ARG A 405 15.69 13.74 8.39
CA ARG A 405 15.11 14.85 7.62
C ARG A 405 14.62 14.41 6.23
N LYS A 406 15.40 13.60 5.51
CA LYS A 406 15.00 13.06 4.21
C LYS A 406 13.76 12.19 4.35
N LEU A 407 13.74 11.31 5.34
CA LEU A 407 12.62 10.42 5.64
C LEU A 407 11.33 11.21 5.90
N VAL A 408 11.35 12.19 6.82
CA VAL A 408 10.16 13.00 7.19
C VAL A 408 9.63 13.82 6.03
N THR A 409 10.51 14.49 5.28
CA THR A 409 10.09 15.39 4.20
C THR A 409 9.59 14.63 2.99
N THR A 410 10.23 13.51 2.65
CA THR A 410 9.84 12.66 1.51
C THR A 410 8.54 11.92 1.78
N ALA A 411 8.36 11.39 3.00
CA ALA A 411 7.10 10.77 3.40
C ALA A 411 5.93 11.75 3.36
N ALA A 412 6.11 12.97 3.88
CA ALA A 412 5.09 14.01 3.78
C ALA A 412 4.74 14.36 2.32
N ALA A 413 5.74 14.42 1.44
CA ALA A 413 5.54 14.67 0.02
C ALA A 413 4.75 13.55 -0.66
N GLY A 414 5.06 12.27 -0.35
CA GLY A 414 4.35 11.11 -0.90
C GLY A 414 2.87 11.08 -0.51
N TYR A 415 2.58 11.26 0.77
CA TYR A 415 1.21 11.30 1.29
C TYR A 415 0.40 12.46 0.67
N SER A 416 0.98 13.67 0.63
CA SER A 416 0.36 14.85 0.02
C SER A 416 0.12 14.67 -1.47
N SER A 417 1.11 14.14 -2.20
CA SER A 417 1.00 13.88 -3.64
C SER A 417 -0.16 12.93 -3.96
N TYR A 418 -0.31 11.86 -3.19
CA TYR A 418 -1.40 10.90 -3.39
C TYR A 418 -2.77 11.58 -3.17
N GLY A 419 -2.95 12.29 -2.06
CA GLY A 419 -4.18 13.03 -1.78
C GLY A 419 -4.52 14.04 -2.88
N ASN A 420 -3.52 14.79 -3.37
CA ASN A 420 -3.72 15.77 -4.43
C ASN A 420 -4.20 15.13 -5.73
N GLN A 421 -3.67 13.96 -6.11
CA GLN A 421 -4.05 13.28 -7.35
C GLN A 421 -5.49 12.75 -7.33
N ILE A 422 -5.99 12.36 -6.16
CA ILE A 422 -7.35 11.84 -6.02
C ILE A 422 -8.38 12.89 -5.59
N GLY A 423 -7.94 14.09 -5.23
CA GLY A 423 -8.81 15.16 -4.73
C GLY A 423 -9.23 14.97 -3.27
N LEU A 424 -8.39 14.35 -2.45
CA LEU A 424 -8.62 14.11 -1.02
C LEU A 424 -7.72 15.00 -0.17
N ALA A 425 -8.34 15.96 0.54
CA ALA A 425 -7.61 16.85 1.45
C ALA A 425 -7.16 16.13 2.72
N THR A 426 -5.90 16.38 3.15
CA THR A 426 -5.41 16.01 4.47
C THR A 426 -5.60 17.19 5.40
N GLY A 427 -6.67 17.15 6.19
CA GLY A 427 -7.12 18.30 7.00
C GLY A 427 -6.46 18.42 8.37
N GLN A 428 -5.78 17.37 8.82
CA GLN A 428 -5.03 17.36 10.08
C GLN A 428 -3.72 16.58 9.88
N VAL A 429 -2.61 17.21 10.28
CA VAL A 429 -1.26 16.64 10.19
C VAL A 429 -0.52 16.87 11.49
N ASN A 430 -0.10 15.79 12.14
CA ASN A 430 0.71 15.83 13.36
C ASN A 430 1.90 14.89 13.21
N GLU A 431 3.05 15.30 13.73
CA GLU A 431 4.23 14.42 13.82
C GLU A 431 4.82 14.54 15.22
N LEU A 432 5.08 13.39 15.86
CA LEU A 432 5.69 13.25 17.17
C LEU A 432 7.15 12.86 17.00
N TYR A 433 8.03 13.48 17.78
CA TYR A 433 9.47 13.24 17.72
C TYR A 433 9.95 12.53 18.98
N HIS A 434 10.54 11.34 18.79
CA HIS A 434 11.11 10.56 19.88
C HIS A 434 12.29 9.72 19.37
N PRO A 435 13.38 9.59 20.12
CA PRO A 435 14.56 8.81 19.69
C PRO A 435 14.25 7.35 19.32
N GLY A 436 13.24 6.75 19.94
CA GLY A 436 12.80 5.38 19.62
C GLY A 436 12.32 5.20 18.18
N TYR A 437 11.82 6.26 17.54
CA TYR A 437 11.38 6.22 16.14
C TYR A 437 12.52 6.22 15.12
N VAL A 438 13.76 6.37 15.57
CA VAL A 438 14.95 6.14 14.71
C VAL A 438 15.09 4.66 14.38
N ALA A 439 14.75 3.77 15.33
CA ALA A 439 14.75 2.32 15.10
C ALA A 439 13.68 1.91 14.08
N LYS A 440 12.47 2.46 14.22
CA LYS A 440 11.36 2.25 13.29
C LYS A 440 10.42 3.46 13.29
N ARG A 441 10.27 4.08 12.12
CA ARG A 441 9.31 5.17 11.92
C ARG A 441 7.88 4.67 12.15
N MET A 442 7.04 5.52 12.69
CA MET A 442 5.59 5.32 12.70
C MET A 442 4.94 6.19 11.62
N GLU A 443 4.29 5.59 10.67
CA GLU A 443 3.46 6.25 9.65
C GLU A 443 2.01 5.80 9.84
N VAL A 444 1.12 6.72 10.19
CA VAL A 444 -0.31 6.45 10.37
C VAL A 444 -1.12 7.40 9.51
N GLY A 445 -1.82 6.83 8.54
CA GLY A 445 -2.86 7.50 7.79
C GLY A 445 -4.22 7.23 8.42
N ALA A 446 -5.11 8.20 8.43
CA ALA A 446 -6.49 7.99 8.85
C ALA A 446 -7.43 8.70 7.88
N VAL A 447 -8.62 8.12 7.70
CA VAL A 447 -9.62 8.69 6.79
C VAL A 447 -11.02 8.57 7.37
N VAL A 448 -11.91 9.42 6.89
CA VAL A 448 -13.34 9.31 7.13
C VAL A 448 -14.08 9.15 5.80
N GLY A 449 -14.95 8.15 5.76
CA GLY A 449 -15.84 7.87 4.65
C GLY A 449 -17.29 7.92 5.07
N ALA A 450 -18.18 8.01 4.10
CA ALA A 450 -19.61 7.90 4.35
C ALA A 450 -20.36 7.35 3.13
N THR A 451 -21.52 6.73 3.38
CA THR A 451 -22.39 6.20 2.33
C THR A 451 -23.84 6.13 2.84
N PRO A 452 -24.84 6.32 1.96
CA PRO A 452 -26.22 5.96 2.30
C PRO A 452 -26.32 4.49 2.72
N ALA A 453 -27.00 4.18 3.82
CA ALA A 453 -27.09 2.82 4.33
C ALA A 453 -27.70 1.82 3.32
N ASN A 454 -28.57 2.28 2.42
CA ASN A 454 -29.20 1.46 1.38
C ASN A 454 -28.27 1.15 0.17
N HIS A 455 -27.03 1.65 0.16
CA HIS A 455 -26.04 1.26 -0.84
C HIS A 455 -25.31 -0.04 -0.44
N VAL A 456 -25.37 -0.42 0.83
CA VAL A 456 -24.60 -1.55 1.38
C VAL A 456 -25.46 -2.79 1.45
N ARG A 457 -25.16 -3.75 0.58
CA ARG A 457 -25.69 -5.11 0.65
C ARG A 457 -24.78 -5.95 1.56
N ARG A 458 -25.36 -6.66 2.53
CA ARG A 458 -24.61 -7.50 3.46
C ARG A 458 -25.12 -8.92 3.39
N GLU A 459 -24.54 -9.68 2.49
CA GLU A 459 -24.86 -11.08 2.28
C GLU A 459 -23.58 -11.90 2.29
N CYS A 460 -23.60 -13.07 2.93
CA CYS A 460 -22.50 -14.01 2.78
C CYS A 460 -22.46 -14.50 1.33
N PRO A 461 -21.29 -14.53 0.69
CA PRO A 461 -21.14 -15.13 -0.61
C PRO A 461 -21.55 -16.61 -0.57
N ALA A 462 -22.24 -17.06 -1.60
CA ALA A 462 -22.76 -18.41 -1.74
C ALA A 462 -22.05 -19.16 -2.88
N PRO A 463 -22.04 -20.50 -2.86
CA PRO A 463 -21.49 -21.28 -3.97
C PRO A 463 -22.02 -20.80 -5.32
N THR A 464 -21.14 -20.69 -6.31
CA THR A 464 -21.28 -20.11 -7.66
C THR A 464 -21.13 -18.60 -7.78
N ASP A 465 -21.13 -17.84 -6.69
CA ASP A 465 -20.78 -16.43 -6.74
C ASP A 465 -19.35 -16.25 -7.28
N LYS A 466 -19.11 -15.16 -7.97
CA LYS A 466 -17.82 -14.85 -8.58
C LYS A 466 -17.09 -13.80 -7.77
N ILE A 467 -15.76 -13.95 -7.71
CA ILE A 467 -14.90 -12.93 -7.15
C ILE A 467 -14.25 -12.18 -8.30
N ILE A 468 -14.50 -10.87 -8.33
CA ILE A 468 -13.97 -9.97 -9.36
C ILE A 468 -12.81 -9.20 -8.76
N LEU A 469 -11.62 -9.32 -9.37
CA LEU A 469 -10.49 -8.44 -9.16
C LEU A 469 -10.74 -7.16 -9.94
N LEU A 470 -10.73 -6.03 -9.26
CA LEU A 470 -11.03 -4.71 -9.79
C LEU A 470 -9.84 -3.78 -9.55
N GLY A 471 -9.40 -3.05 -10.57
CA GLY A 471 -8.39 -2.00 -10.44
C GLY A 471 -7.03 -2.35 -11.02
N GLY A 472 -5.96 -2.19 -10.25
CA GLY A 472 -4.58 -2.31 -10.71
C GLY A 472 -4.14 -3.72 -11.12
N ARG A 473 -3.04 -3.80 -11.86
CA ARG A 473 -2.43 -5.07 -12.28
C ARG A 473 -1.41 -5.55 -11.26
N THR A 474 -1.16 -6.86 -11.26
CA THR A 474 -0.23 -7.54 -10.35
C THR A 474 1.21 -7.46 -10.86
N GLY A 475 2.12 -7.07 -10.00
CA GLY A 475 3.59 -7.10 -10.20
C GLY A 475 4.29 -7.78 -9.03
N ARG A 476 5.61 -7.62 -8.92
CA ARG A 476 6.42 -8.12 -7.78
C ARG A 476 6.43 -7.19 -6.57
N ASP A 477 5.65 -6.12 -6.61
CA ASP A 477 5.56 -5.13 -5.55
C ASP A 477 4.89 -5.73 -4.31
N GLY A 478 5.48 -5.47 -3.14
CA GLY A 478 4.99 -5.91 -1.83
C GLY A 478 5.17 -7.39 -1.51
N ILE A 479 5.85 -8.16 -2.35
CA ILE A 479 6.11 -9.58 -2.04
C ILE A 479 6.97 -9.68 -0.79
N GLY A 480 6.44 -10.31 0.25
CA GLY A 480 7.07 -10.41 1.55
C GLY A 480 6.93 -9.17 2.44
N GLY A 481 6.14 -8.16 2.05
CA GLY A 481 5.94 -6.94 2.86
C GLY A 481 5.34 -7.24 4.23
N ALA A 482 4.30 -8.07 4.31
CA ALA A 482 3.68 -8.49 5.56
C ALA A 482 4.66 -9.25 6.47
N THR A 483 5.39 -10.21 5.93
CA THR A 483 6.40 -11.00 6.67
C THR A 483 7.63 -10.16 7.02
N GLY A 484 8.09 -9.28 6.14
CA GLY A 484 9.17 -8.31 6.37
C GLY A 484 8.87 -7.32 7.50
N SER A 485 7.61 -6.87 7.60
CA SER A 485 7.14 -6.01 8.69
C SER A 485 7.25 -6.65 10.07
N SER A 486 7.24 -7.97 10.13
CA SER A 486 7.34 -8.78 11.37
C SER A 486 8.79 -9.09 11.78
N LYS A 487 9.80 -8.69 10.98
CA LYS A 487 11.22 -8.98 11.23
C LYS A 487 11.97 -7.78 11.77
N THR A 488 13.09 -8.06 12.46
CA THR A 488 14.06 -7.03 12.84
C THR A 488 14.85 -6.60 11.61
N GLN A 489 14.87 -5.30 11.33
CA GLN A 489 15.59 -4.71 10.20
C GLN A 489 17.07 -4.49 10.54
N ASN A 490 17.96 -4.89 9.63
CA ASN A 490 19.41 -4.66 9.70
C ASN A 490 19.91 -4.04 8.39
N THR A 491 21.22 -3.77 8.30
CA THR A 491 21.84 -3.16 7.12
C THR A 491 21.71 -3.98 5.84
N GLU A 492 21.64 -5.32 5.96
CA GLU A 492 21.49 -6.23 4.80
C GLU A 492 20.06 -6.23 4.25
N SER A 493 19.07 -5.88 5.09
CA SER A 493 17.66 -5.84 4.64
C SER A 493 17.38 -4.79 3.59
N ILE A 494 18.13 -3.69 3.51
CA ILE A 494 17.93 -2.67 2.48
C ILE A 494 18.23 -3.24 1.08
N GLU A 495 19.27 -4.02 0.92
CA GLU A 495 19.64 -4.59 -0.38
C GLU A 495 18.63 -5.66 -0.86
N THR A 496 17.96 -6.35 0.07
CA THR A 496 17.02 -7.44 -0.21
C THR A 496 15.54 -7.00 -0.25
N SER A 497 15.21 -5.86 0.33
CA SER A 497 13.83 -5.37 0.51
C SER A 497 13.20 -4.73 -0.74
N GLY A 498 13.85 -4.75 -1.90
CA GLY A 498 13.33 -4.16 -3.13
C GLY A 498 11.95 -4.71 -3.54
N ALA A 499 11.70 -6.00 -3.31
CA ALA A 499 10.39 -6.62 -3.57
C ALA A 499 9.32 -6.26 -2.52
N GLU A 500 9.72 -5.86 -1.30
CA GLU A 500 8.80 -5.48 -0.22
C GLU A 500 8.23 -4.07 -0.41
N VAL A 501 8.81 -3.27 -1.32
CA VAL A 501 8.33 -1.91 -1.61
C VAL A 501 7.00 -1.96 -2.34
N GLN A 502 6.02 -1.29 -1.76
CA GLN A 502 4.71 -1.06 -2.38
C GLN A 502 4.64 0.36 -2.92
N LYS A 503 4.11 0.53 -4.12
CA LYS A 503 3.92 1.84 -4.76
C LYS A 503 2.48 2.06 -5.15
N GLY A 504 1.89 3.11 -4.59
CA GLY A 504 0.52 3.48 -4.84
C GLY A 504 0.31 4.10 -6.24
N ASN A 505 -0.81 3.78 -6.87
CA ASN A 505 -1.30 4.37 -8.12
C ASN A 505 -2.56 5.19 -7.85
N ALA A 506 -2.40 6.42 -7.42
CA ALA A 506 -3.50 7.31 -7.06
C ALA A 506 -4.55 7.51 -8.18
N PRO A 507 -4.21 7.61 -9.49
CA PRO A 507 -5.20 7.64 -10.55
C PRO A 507 -6.16 6.44 -10.57
N VAL A 508 -5.67 5.23 -10.33
CA VAL A 508 -6.52 4.02 -10.23
C VAL A 508 -7.40 4.09 -8.97
N GLU A 509 -6.84 4.50 -7.83
CA GLU A 509 -7.62 4.73 -6.60
C GLU A 509 -8.75 5.73 -6.80
N ARG A 510 -8.51 6.80 -7.58
CA ARG A 510 -9.55 7.77 -7.92
C ARG A 510 -10.71 7.14 -8.68
N LYS A 511 -10.42 6.23 -9.62
CA LYS A 511 -11.45 5.50 -10.37
C LYS A 511 -12.23 4.56 -9.46
N LEU A 512 -11.53 3.84 -8.55
CA LEU A 512 -12.16 3.01 -7.52
C LEU A 512 -13.13 3.83 -6.65
N GLN A 513 -12.69 4.96 -6.10
CA GLN A 513 -13.56 5.83 -5.31
C GLN A 513 -14.80 6.30 -6.07
N ARG A 514 -14.68 6.58 -7.37
CA ARG A 514 -15.81 6.99 -8.20
C ARG A 514 -16.81 5.85 -8.39
N LEU A 515 -16.32 4.62 -8.62
CA LEU A 515 -17.17 3.44 -8.72
C LEU A 515 -17.91 3.18 -7.39
N PHE A 516 -17.20 3.18 -6.27
CA PHE A 516 -17.78 2.93 -4.95
C PHE A 516 -18.70 4.07 -4.44
N ARG A 517 -18.74 5.22 -5.11
CA ARG A 517 -19.74 6.25 -4.88
C ARG A 517 -21.09 5.94 -5.51
N ARG A 518 -21.14 5.03 -6.47
CA ARG A 518 -22.34 4.64 -7.21
C ARG A 518 -23.14 3.60 -6.43
N GLY A 519 -24.35 3.96 -5.99
CA GLY A 519 -25.22 3.04 -5.25
C GLY A 519 -25.71 1.85 -6.07
N ASP A 520 -25.85 1.99 -7.40
CA ASP A 520 -26.22 0.91 -8.31
C ASP A 520 -25.13 -0.18 -8.35
N ALA A 521 -23.87 0.19 -8.52
CA ALA A 521 -22.74 -0.73 -8.49
C ALA A 521 -22.57 -1.36 -7.09
N CYS A 522 -22.62 -0.55 -6.02
CA CYS A 522 -22.42 -1.02 -4.65
C CYS A 522 -23.44 -2.07 -4.21
N ARG A 523 -24.70 -1.95 -4.65
CA ARG A 523 -25.77 -2.92 -4.33
C ARG A 523 -25.58 -4.30 -4.96
N LEU A 524 -24.73 -4.44 -5.96
CA LEU A 524 -24.38 -5.74 -6.54
C LEU A 524 -23.31 -6.49 -5.71
N ILE A 525 -22.54 -5.79 -4.89
CA ILE A 525 -21.44 -6.35 -4.11
C ILE A 525 -22.00 -6.97 -2.82
N LYS A 526 -21.82 -8.27 -2.62
CA LYS A 526 -22.18 -9.00 -1.39
C LYS A 526 -21.16 -8.76 -0.28
N ARG A 527 -19.88 -9.00 -0.58
CA ARG A 527 -18.70 -8.72 0.25
C ARG A 527 -17.59 -8.10 -0.59
N CYS A 528 -16.75 -7.31 0.03
CA CYS A 528 -15.61 -6.68 -0.62
C CYS A 528 -14.43 -6.63 0.35
N ASN A 529 -13.23 -6.80 -0.20
CA ASN A 529 -11.99 -6.61 0.53
C ASN A 529 -10.98 -5.85 -0.32
N ASP A 530 -10.06 -5.13 0.30
CA ASP A 530 -8.94 -4.51 -0.39
C ASP A 530 -7.78 -5.50 -0.57
N PHE A 531 -6.85 -5.17 -1.46
CA PHE A 531 -5.60 -5.91 -1.59
C PHE A 531 -4.51 -5.21 -0.78
N GLY A 532 -4.36 -5.67 0.45
CA GLY A 532 -3.24 -5.36 1.31
C GLY A 532 -2.27 -6.54 1.42
N ALA A 533 -1.86 -6.82 2.67
CA ALA A 533 -0.98 -7.93 3.01
C ALA A 533 -1.45 -9.26 2.42
N GLY A 534 -0.53 -10.00 1.80
CA GLY A 534 -0.80 -11.33 1.24
C GLY A 534 -1.53 -11.36 -0.09
N GLY A 535 -1.81 -10.22 -0.69
CA GLY A 535 -2.33 -10.14 -2.05
C GLY A 535 -3.60 -10.95 -2.30
N VAL A 536 -3.62 -11.71 -3.40
CA VAL A 536 -4.78 -12.55 -3.78
C VAL A 536 -5.14 -13.54 -2.67
N SER A 537 -4.16 -14.14 -2.00
CA SER A 537 -4.41 -15.19 -1.00
C SER A 537 -5.22 -14.69 0.19
N VAL A 538 -4.96 -13.47 0.67
CA VAL A 538 -5.67 -12.88 1.79
C VAL A 538 -6.92 -12.13 1.33
N ALA A 539 -6.79 -11.20 0.37
CA ALA A 539 -7.91 -10.37 -0.07
C ALA A 539 -9.11 -11.19 -0.59
N VAL A 540 -8.83 -12.23 -1.38
CA VAL A 540 -9.86 -13.15 -1.88
C VAL A 540 -10.21 -14.18 -0.82
N GLY A 541 -9.19 -14.70 -0.12
CA GLY A 541 -9.33 -15.74 0.88
C GLY A 541 -10.29 -15.40 2.02
N GLU A 542 -10.38 -14.15 2.42
CA GLU A 542 -11.27 -13.69 3.51
C GLU A 542 -12.73 -13.49 3.09
N LEU A 543 -13.05 -13.55 1.79
CA LEU A 543 -14.41 -13.28 1.31
C LEU A 543 -15.37 -14.44 1.55
N ALA A 544 -14.87 -15.70 1.49
CA ALA A 544 -15.70 -16.89 1.69
C ALA A 544 -14.87 -18.06 2.22
N ASP A 545 -15.52 -19.02 2.87
CA ASP A 545 -14.87 -20.20 3.43
C ASP A 545 -14.37 -21.16 2.36
N GLY A 546 -15.11 -21.34 1.29
CA GLY A 546 -14.76 -22.19 0.14
C GLY A 546 -14.50 -21.36 -1.09
N LEU A 547 -13.33 -21.54 -1.71
CA LEU A 547 -12.88 -20.76 -2.87
C LEU A 547 -12.06 -21.60 -3.83
N TYR A 548 -12.28 -21.37 -5.12
CA TYR A 548 -11.39 -21.81 -6.19
C TYR A 548 -10.89 -20.59 -6.97
N VAL A 549 -9.59 -20.32 -6.90
CA VAL A 549 -8.92 -19.17 -7.55
C VAL A 549 -8.15 -19.67 -8.77
N ASP A 550 -8.40 -19.04 -9.91
CA ASP A 550 -7.64 -19.25 -11.15
C ASP A 550 -6.61 -18.14 -11.32
N LEU A 551 -5.37 -18.38 -10.90
CA LEU A 551 -4.28 -17.41 -10.97
C LEU A 551 -3.88 -17.05 -12.40
N ASP A 552 -4.22 -17.87 -13.40
CA ASP A 552 -3.97 -17.57 -14.80
C ASP A 552 -4.81 -16.38 -15.30
N THR A 553 -5.93 -16.10 -14.64
CA THR A 553 -6.82 -14.97 -14.96
C THR A 553 -6.42 -13.66 -14.29
N VAL A 554 -5.49 -13.69 -13.33
CA VAL A 554 -5.01 -12.50 -12.65
C VAL A 554 -4.25 -11.60 -13.61
N THR A 555 -4.68 -10.33 -13.73
CA THR A 555 -4.05 -9.35 -14.61
C THR A 555 -2.64 -8.99 -14.14
N LYS A 556 -1.69 -8.94 -15.06
CA LYS A 556 -0.26 -8.75 -14.77
C LYS A 556 0.27 -7.44 -15.32
N LYS A 557 1.20 -6.80 -14.60
CA LYS A 557 1.94 -5.61 -15.08
C LYS A 557 2.93 -5.99 -16.19
N TYR A 558 3.52 -7.18 -16.07
CA TYR A 558 4.52 -7.74 -17.00
C TYR A 558 4.53 -9.28 -16.92
N ASP A 559 5.12 -9.92 -17.91
CA ASP A 559 5.29 -11.37 -17.95
C ASP A 559 6.38 -11.85 -16.98
N GLY A 560 6.42 -13.17 -16.72
CA GLY A 560 7.46 -13.81 -15.91
C GLY A 560 7.14 -13.92 -14.42
N LEU A 561 5.89 -13.60 -13.99
CA LEU A 561 5.40 -13.87 -12.64
C LEU A 561 5.02 -15.34 -12.52
N ASP A 562 5.49 -16.00 -11.47
CA ASP A 562 5.09 -17.38 -11.15
C ASP A 562 3.80 -17.43 -10.31
N GLY A 563 3.31 -18.66 -10.05
CA GLY A 563 2.07 -18.86 -9.31
C GLY A 563 2.16 -18.38 -7.86
N THR A 564 3.33 -18.49 -7.22
CA THR A 564 3.55 -18.00 -5.85
C THR A 564 3.51 -16.47 -5.81
N GLU A 565 4.22 -15.82 -6.72
CA GLU A 565 4.23 -14.37 -6.85
C GLU A 565 2.83 -13.80 -7.11
N LEU A 566 2.05 -14.45 -7.97
CA LEU A 566 0.66 -14.07 -8.24
C LEU A 566 -0.25 -14.23 -7.03
N ALA A 567 -0.02 -15.27 -6.21
CA ALA A 567 -0.84 -15.56 -5.03
C ALA A 567 -0.61 -14.54 -3.90
N ILE A 568 0.63 -14.07 -3.69
CA ILE A 568 1.00 -13.29 -2.51
C ILE A 568 1.44 -11.85 -2.78
N SER A 569 1.50 -11.41 -4.05
CA SER A 569 1.87 -10.01 -4.38
C SER A 569 0.86 -9.01 -3.80
N GLU A 570 1.39 -8.00 -3.13
CA GLU A 570 0.62 -6.91 -2.50
C GLU A 570 0.50 -5.67 -3.40
N SER A 571 0.47 -5.86 -4.74
CA SER A 571 0.22 -4.74 -5.66
C SER A 571 -1.03 -3.99 -5.27
N GLN A 572 -0.90 -2.67 -5.15
CA GLN A 572 -1.91 -1.79 -4.55
C GLN A 572 -3.01 -1.38 -5.55
N GLU A 573 -4.02 -0.66 -5.05
CA GLU A 573 -5.19 -0.16 -5.78
C GLU A 573 -5.97 -1.27 -6.48
N ARG A 574 -6.12 -2.39 -5.77
CA ARG A 574 -6.97 -3.51 -6.20
C ARG A 574 -8.05 -3.77 -5.16
N MET A 575 -9.22 -4.19 -5.60
CA MET A 575 -10.34 -4.60 -4.75
C MET A 575 -10.83 -5.98 -5.18
N ALA A 576 -11.17 -6.84 -4.21
CA ALA A 576 -11.84 -8.11 -4.45
C ALA A 576 -13.32 -7.97 -4.12
N CYS A 577 -14.20 -8.14 -5.12
CA CYS A 577 -15.64 -7.98 -4.97
C CYS A 577 -16.35 -9.31 -5.21
N ALA A 578 -17.08 -9.81 -4.21
CA ALA A 578 -17.96 -10.97 -4.34
C ALA A 578 -19.30 -10.51 -4.92
N VAL A 579 -19.65 -11.03 -6.09
CA VAL A 579 -20.85 -10.66 -6.86
C VAL A 579 -21.59 -11.93 -7.27
N ALA A 580 -22.94 -11.89 -7.28
CA ALA A 580 -23.72 -13.02 -7.76
C ALA A 580 -23.44 -13.29 -9.25
N ASP A 581 -23.40 -14.55 -9.67
CA ASP A 581 -23.05 -14.93 -11.05
C ASP A 581 -23.89 -14.19 -12.10
N GLY A 582 -25.19 -13.97 -11.83
CA GLY A 582 -26.09 -13.23 -12.73
C GLY A 582 -25.86 -11.72 -12.79
N ASP A 583 -25.12 -11.13 -11.85
CA ASP A 583 -24.87 -9.70 -11.73
C ASP A 583 -23.49 -9.30 -12.27
N VAL A 584 -22.65 -10.27 -12.65
CA VAL A 584 -21.23 -10.06 -13.03
C VAL A 584 -21.11 -9.12 -14.24
N GLU A 585 -21.89 -9.36 -15.30
CA GLU A 585 -21.81 -8.55 -16.53
C GLU A 585 -22.18 -7.09 -16.26
N GLU A 586 -23.24 -6.86 -15.47
CA GLU A 586 -23.68 -5.52 -15.09
C GLU A 586 -22.62 -4.80 -14.25
N PHE A 587 -22.04 -5.47 -13.25
CA PHE A 587 -21.00 -4.89 -12.40
C PHE A 587 -19.74 -4.53 -13.21
N MET A 588 -19.29 -5.44 -14.10
CA MET A 588 -18.14 -5.16 -14.97
C MET A 588 -18.44 -4.00 -15.94
N GLY A 589 -19.69 -3.82 -16.35
CA GLY A 589 -20.13 -2.67 -17.14
C GLY A 589 -19.92 -1.35 -16.40
N TYR A 590 -20.28 -1.28 -15.10
CA TYR A 590 -20.03 -0.10 -14.26
C TYR A 590 -18.54 0.18 -14.06
N ALA A 591 -17.72 -0.87 -13.91
CA ALA A 591 -16.28 -0.71 -13.85
C ALA A 591 -15.69 -0.13 -15.15
N ALA A 592 -16.16 -0.61 -16.29
CA ALA A 592 -15.72 -0.12 -17.60
C ALA A 592 -16.07 1.36 -17.82
N GLU A 593 -17.23 1.85 -17.34
CA GLU A 593 -17.62 3.26 -17.39
C GLU A 593 -16.62 4.18 -16.63
N GLU A 594 -15.97 3.67 -15.58
CA GLU A 594 -14.92 4.36 -14.84
C GLU A 594 -13.50 4.07 -15.38
N ASN A 595 -13.39 3.38 -16.50
CA ASN A 595 -12.11 2.93 -17.08
C ASN A 595 -11.27 2.12 -16.08
N LEU A 596 -11.92 1.21 -15.37
CA LEU A 596 -11.30 0.24 -14.47
C LEU A 596 -11.21 -1.13 -15.14
N GLU A 597 -10.08 -1.79 -14.99
CA GLU A 597 -9.96 -3.20 -15.33
C GLU A 597 -10.74 -4.03 -14.29
N ALA A 598 -11.51 -5.01 -14.76
CA ALA A 598 -12.27 -5.92 -13.92
C ALA A 598 -12.19 -7.34 -14.51
N THR A 599 -11.81 -8.31 -13.68
CA THR A 599 -11.61 -9.70 -14.13
C THR A 599 -12.13 -10.67 -13.08
N VAL A 600 -12.91 -11.65 -13.52
CA VAL A 600 -13.31 -12.76 -12.65
C VAL A 600 -12.08 -13.66 -12.42
N ILE A 601 -11.64 -13.78 -11.17
CA ILE A 601 -10.45 -14.55 -10.79
C ILE A 601 -10.75 -15.75 -9.89
N ALA A 602 -11.96 -15.81 -9.30
CA ALA A 602 -12.33 -16.92 -8.43
C ALA A 602 -13.82 -17.17 -8.42
N GLU A 603 -14.18 -18.37 -7.95
CA GLU A 603 -15.54 -18.82 -7.71
C GLU A 603 -15.68 -19.31 -6.26
N VAL A 604 -16.78 -18.97 -5.62
CA VAL A 604 -17.13 -19.48 -4.29
C VAL A 604 -17.61 -20.92 -4.42
N THR A 605 -17.04 -21.82 -3.60
CA THR A 605 -17.33 -23.25 -3.59
C THR A 605 -18.06 -23.68 -2.32
N ALA A 606 -18.73 -24.83 -2.36
CA ALA A 606 -19.44 -25.39 -1.19
C ALA A 606 -18.50 -26.04 -0.16
N GLU A 607 -17.34 -26.49 -0.59
CA GLU A 607 -16.35 -27.11 0.30
C GLU A 607 -15.50 -26.02 0.95
N PRO A 608 -15.35 -26.00 2.30
CA PRO A 608 -14.62 -24.94 3.01
C PRO A 608 -13.10 -25.15 2.88
N ARG A 609 -12.59 -24.96 1.70
CA ARG A 609 -11.15 -25.02 1.35
C ARG A 609 -10.78 -23.87 0.45
N MET A 610 -9.60 -23.35 0.62
CA MET A 610 -8.99 -22.39 -0.30
C MET A 610 -8.13 -23.15 -1.30
N ARG A 611 -8.54 -23.11 -2.57
CA ARG A 611 -7.80 -23.72 -3.68
C ARG A 611 -7.36 -22.68 -4.67
N MET A 612 -6.09 -22.75 -5.09
CA MET A 612 -5.55 -21.91 -6.14
C MET A 612 -4.88 -22.76 -7.19
N ALA A 613 -5.18 -22.49 -8.45
CA ALA A 613 -4.55 -23.16 -9.59
C ALA A 613 -3.73 -22.17 -10.42
N TRP A 614 -2.61 -22.64 -10.93
CA TRP A 614 -1.74 -21.93 -11.87
C TRP A 614 -1.25 -22.87 -12.96
N ASN A 615 -1.34 -22.44 -14.23
CA ASN A 615 -1.08 -23.30 -15.41
C ASN A 615 -1.85 -24.64 -15.35
N GLY A 616 -3.08 -24.59 -14.81
CA GLY A 616 -3.93 -25.78 -14.67
C GLY A 616 -3.51 -26.77 -13.57
N VAL A 617 -2.51 -26.41 -12.74
CA VAL A 617 -2.04 -27.22 -11.61
C VAL A 617 -2.46 -26.55 -10.31
N ALA A 618 -3.06 -27.33 -9.38
CA ALA A 618 -3.35 -26.83 -8.04
C ALA A 618 -2.03 -26.62 -7.29
N ILE A 619 -1.80 -25.38 -6.83
CA ILE A 619 -0.62 -24.97 -6.06
C ILE A 619 -0.94 -24.60 -4.62
N VAL A 620 -2.21 -24.46 -4.27
CA VAL A 620 -2.74 -24.29 -2.92
C VAL A 620 -4.00 -25.14 -2.77
N ASP A 621 -4.08 -25.93 -1.71
CA ASP A 621 -5.28 -26.64 -1.28
C ASP A 621 -5.28 -26.77 0.25
N LEU A 622 -5.78 -25.75 0.94
CA LEU A 622 -5.75 -25.63 2.39
C LEU A 622 -7.17 -25.62 2.95
N SER A 623 -7.40 -26.35 4.06
CA SER A 623 -8.68 -26.32 4.74
C SER A 623 -8.89 -24.97 5.43
N ARG A 624 -10.12 -24.47 5.45
CA ARG A 624 -10.47 -23.22 6.12
C ARG A 624 -10.24 -23.30 7.64
N GLU A 625 -10.53 -24.45 8.22
CA GLU A 625 -10.30 -24.69 9.65
C GLU A 625 -8.82 -24.52 10.01
N PHE A 626 -7.91 -25.05 9.19
CA PHE A 626 -6.47 -24.90 9.42
C PHE A 626 -6.01 -23.44 9.28
N LEU A 627 -6.40 -22.75 8.23
CA LEU A 627 -6.06 -21.34 8.05
C LEU A 627 -6.55 -20.47 9.21
N ASN A 628 -7.80 -20.70 9.65
CA ASN A 628 -8.43 -19.96 10.74
C ASN A 628 -7.93 -20.35 12.14
N SER A 629 -7.09 -21.39 12.27
CA SER A 629 -6.48 -21.77 13.55
C SER A 629 -5.49 -20.70 14.05
N ASN A 630 -4.97 -19.87 13.16
CA ASN A 630 -3.96 -18.86 13.45
C ASN A 630 -2.64 -19.42 14.03
N GLY A 631 -2.28 -20.66 13.69
CA GLY A 631 -1.02 -21.29 14.10
C GLY A 631 -0.98 -21.74 15.56
N ALA A 632 0.22 -22.00 16.06
CA ALA A 632 0.44 -22.48 17.41
C ALA A 632 0.13 -21.39 18.46
N PRO A 633 -0.54 -21.71 19.58
CA PRO A 633 -0.77 -20.76 20.66
C PRO A 633 0.55 -20.21 21.22
N LYS A 634 0.56 -18.90 21.52
CA LYS A 634 1.72 -18.21 22.13
C LYS A 634 1.38 -17.84 23.57
N HIS A 635 2.36 -18.05 24.46
CA HIS A 635 2.22 -17.84 25.91
C HIS A 635 3.33 -16.98 26.47
N GLN A 636 3.01 -16.10 27.43
CA GLN A 636 3.95 -15.17 28.05
C GLN A 636 3.57 -14.89 29.51
N VAL A 637 4.55 -14.59 30.33
CA VAL A 637 4.38 -14.02 31.68
C VAL A 637 4.67 -12.53 31.61
N ALA A 638 3.87 -11.69 32.25
CA ALA A 638 4.04 -10.24 32.23
C ALA A 638 4.30 -9.69 33.64
N HIS A 639 5.35 -8.85 33.76
CA HIS A 639 5.62 -8.08 34.96
C HIS A 639 5.64 -6.59 34.61
N VAL A 640 4.70 -5.82 35.19
CA VAL A 640 4.57 -4.38 35.02
C VAL A 640 5.22 -3.67 36.19
N CYS A 641 6.38 -3.07 35.96
CA CYS A 641 7.12 -2.32 36.96
C CYS A 641 6.38 -1.04 37.39
N ALA A 642 6.67 -0.54 38.58
CA ALA A 642 6.17 0.74 39.03
C ALA A 642 6.59 1.88 38.08
N ARG A 643 5.66 2.81 37.81
CA ARG A 643 5.92 3.95 36.93
C ARG A 643 7.04 4.82 37.48
N SER A 644 7.92 5.27 36.61
CA SER A 644 8.82 6.36 36.92
C SER A 644 8.08 7.69 37.01
N VAL A 645 8.54 8.59 37.87
CA VAL A 645 7.99 9.95 37.94
C VAL A 645 8.48 10.69 36.69
N TRP A 646 7.50 11.14 35.86
CA TRP A 646 7.82 11.99 34.72
C TRP A 646 8.42 13.31 35.19
N GLN A 647 9.56 13.66 34.63
CA GLN A 647 10.21 14.95 34.82
C GLN A 647 10.18 15.72 33.51
N PRO A 648 9.71 17.01 33.54
CA PRO A 648 9.76 17.83 32.34
C PRO A 648 11.22 18.03 31.89
N SER A 649 11.46 17.87 30.60
CA SER A 649 12.79 18.03 29.98
C SER A 649 13.17 19.52 29.75
N TRP A 650 12.30 20.47 30.12
CA TRP A 650 12.53 21.89 29.84
C TRP A 650 13.65 22.45 30.70
N ALA A 651 14.74 22.84 30.03
CA ALA A 651 15.91 23.40 30.66
C ALA A 651 15.74 24.92 30.93
N GLY A 652 16.38 25.39 31.97
CA GLY A 652 16.47 26.82 32.29
C GLY A 652 16.32 27.15 33.79
N THR A 653 16.96 28.22 34.22
CA THR A 653 16.90 28.74 35.59
C THR A 653 15.86 29.80 35.75
N THR A 654 15.60 30.58 34.70
CA THR A 654 14.57 31.65 34.66
C THR A 654 13.30 31.17 33.94
N LEU A 655 12.19 31.86 34.17
CA LEU A 655 10.94 31.58 33.46
C LEU A 655 11.10 31.76 31.96
N ALA A 656 11.82 32.79 31.51
CA ALA A 656 12.06 33.04 30.09
C ALA A 656 12.86 31.88 29.42
N GLU A 657 13.91 31.40 30.07
CA GLU A 657 14.68 30.27 29.58
C GLU A 657 13.83 28.98 29.47
N ARG A 658 13.03 28.69 30.50
CA ARG A 658 12.12 27.53 30.49
C ARG A 658 11.07 27.61 29.40
N MET A 659 10.45 28.81 29.22
CA MET A 659 9.49 29.03 28.14
C MET A 659 10.14 28.88 26.75
N THR A 660 11.36 29.41 26.57
CA THR A 660 12.11 29.27 25.33
C THR A 660 12.40 27.80 25.06
N SER A 661 12.91 27.06 26.05
CA SER A 661 13.16 25.64 25.94
C SER A 661 11.90 24.84 25.58
N LEU A 662 10.76 25.18 26.17
CA LEU A 662 9.48 24.55 25.89
C LEU A 662 9.03 24.77 24.43
N VAL A 663 9.04 26.01 23.95
CA VAL A 663 8.52 26.34 22.61
C VAL A 663 9.48 25.97 21.48
N THR A 664 10.72 25.64 21.81
CA THR A 664 11.71 25.11 20.87
C THR A 664 11.74 23.58 20.84
N ASP A 665 11.05 22.91 21.77
CA ASP A 665 10.85 21.46 21.71
C ASP A 665 10.01 21.12 20.47
N LEU A 666 10.48 20.17 19.66
CA LEU A 666 9.82 19.78 18.40
C LEU A 666 8.37 19.32 18.61
N ASN A 667 8.08 18.68 19.77
CA ASN A 667 6.74 18.22 20.10
C ASN A 667 5.79 19.34 20.59
N VAL A 668 6.31 20.54 20.83
CA VAL A 668 5.57 21.72 21.29
C VAL A 668 5.56 22.83 20.24
N ALA A 669 6.57 22.84 19.37
CA ALA A 669 6.69 23.80 18.28
C ALA A 669 5.49 23.72 17.32
N SER A 670 5.25 24.79 16.56
CA SER A 670 4.14 24.83 15.60
C SER A 670 4.30 23.81 14.48
N ASN A 671 3.25 23.04 14.22
CA ASN A 671 3.15 22.14 13.07
C ASN A 671 2.86 22.87 11.73
N LYS A 672 2.83 24.21 11.71
CA LYS A 672 2.46 24.97 10.52
C LYS A 672 3.31 24.62 9.31
N GLY A 673 4.63 24.52 9.44
CA GLY A 673 5.53 24.19 8.33
C GLY A 673 5.30 22.77 7.76
N LEU A 674 4.86 21.84 8.59
CA LEU A 674 4.46 20.51 8.15
C LEU A 674 3.09 20.54 7.45
N SER A 675 2.11 21.22 8.06
CA SER A 675 0.74 21.32 7.53
C SER A 675 0.68 22.03 6.18
N GLU A 676 1.54 23.03 5.94
CA GLU A 676 1.63 23.78 4.68
C GLU A 676 2.21 22.93 3.52
N ARG A 677 2.71 21.72 3.77
CA ARG A 677 3.10 20.76 2.71
C ARG A 677 1.89 20.05 2.08
N PHE A 678 0.71 20.19 2.69
CA PHE A 678 -0.52 19.53 2.25
C PHE A 678 -1.49 20.57 1.69
N ASP A 679 -2.04 20.29 0.51
CA ASP A 679 -3.09 21.14 -0.05
C ASP A 679 -4.43 20.79 0.61
N SER A 680 -4.80 21.58 1.62
CA SER A 680 -6.08 21.42 2.32
C SER A 680 -7.29 21.87 1.50
N THR A 681 -7.09 22.45 0.32
CA THR A 681 -8.18 22.92 -0.57
C THR A 681 -8.54 21.91 -1.65
N ILE A 682 -7.70 20.91 -1.89
CA ILE A 682 -7.91 19.93 -2.94
C ILE A 682 -9.28 19.23 -2.79
N GLY A 683 -9.96 18.98 -3.89
CA GLY A 683 -11.30 18.40 -3.89
C GLY A 683 -12.42 19.37 -3.51
N ALA A 684 -12.10 20.59 -3.10
CA ALA A 684 -13.04 21.70 -2.77
C ALA A 684 -14.12 21.37 -1.70
N ALA A 685 -13.86 20.34 -0.87
CA ALA A 685 -14.79 19.92 0.20
C ALA A 685 -14.38 20.40 1.61
N THR A 686 -13.25 21.09 1.75
CA THR A 686 -12.75 21.55 3.04
C THR A 686 -13.57 22.74 3.54
N VAL A 687 -14.14 22.60 4.74
CA VAL A 687 -14.92 23.65 5.41
C VAL A 687 -14.04 24.47 6.35
N LEU A 688 -13.20 23.81 7.14
CA LEU A 688 -12.26 24.44 8.07
C LEU A 688 -10.83 24.28 7.54
N MET A 689 -10.22 25.40 7.22
CA MET A 689 -8.83 25.44 6.76
C MET A 689 -7.86 25.33 7.93
N PRO A 690 -6.83 24.49 7.88
CA PRO A 690 -5.74 24.50 8.86
C PRO A 690 -5.16 25.92 8.99
N PHE A 691 -4.95 26.36 10.21
CA PHE A 691 -4.53 27.75 10.53
C PHE A 691 -5.40 28.84 9.92
N GLY A 692 -6.64 28.52 9.56
CA GLY A 692 -7.59 29.46 8.96
C GLY A 692 -8.28 30.36 9.98
N GLY A 693 -9.13 31.27 9.48
CA GLY A 693 -9.86 32.24 10.27
C GLY A 693 -9.03 33.44 10.66
N LYS A 694 -9.70 34.46 11.24
CA LYS A 694 -9.07 35.75 11.61
C LYS A 694 -7.92 35.60 12.61
N THR A 695 -8.03 34.64 13.51
CA THR A 695 -7.04 34.40 14.57
C THR A 695 -6.09 33.27 14.30
N GLN A 696 -6.26 32.59 13.17
CA GLN A 696 -5.47 31.40 12.77
C GLN A 696 -5.45 30.29 13.85
N LEU A 697 -6.60 30.03 14.48
CA LEU A 697 -6.74 29.07 15.58
C LEU A 697 -7.38 27.74 15.15
N THR A 698 -7.73 27.57 13.87
CA THR A 698 -8.21 26.27 13.41
C THR A 698 -7.10 25.23 13.52
N PRO A 699 -7.40 24.00 13.98
CA PRO A 699 -6.42 22.92 14.04
C PRO A 699 -5.78 22.66 12.66
N SER A 700 -4.54 22.24 12.69
CA SER A 700 -3.82 21.81 11.50
C SER A 700 -4.17 20.38 11.15
#